data_ebab95cc5de13ca268806f10c399dcd6
#
_entry.id   ebab95cc5de13ca268806f10c399dcd6
#
_cell.length_a   1.000
_cell.length_b   1.000
_cell.length_c   1.000
_cell.angle_alpha   90.00
_cell.angle_beta   90.00
_cell.angle_gamma   90.00
#
_symmetry.space_group_name_H-M   'P 1'
#
loop_
_entity.id
_entity.type
_entity.pdbx_description
1 polymer ?
#
loop_
_entity_poly.entity_id
_entity_poly.type
_entity_poly.pdbx_seq_one_letter_code
_entity_poly.pdbx_strand_id
1 'polypeptide(L)'
;MKFAGGITFLVLLALAIVAGSLTGLMLVYSVDLPQIADLEKFRPITSTDLLDVHGRVFGSFALERRIVVRYEDIPPVLRQAVISIEDKNFESHWGVNIFRVGGAAYHDLTSKNVSQGASTLTMQLARNLFLSSQRTFGRKLQEIFLSIQIERAFTKEQIFTLYANQIYLGQGVYGFEAGAEYYFSKHARDLTLPEAALLAGLPKGPVSYSPIAQPDRAFRRRNMVINSMLEDGVITNAQANAAKAAPLGLHIEPPSSSIAPWFVEDVRRELERQFGSEQVHEEGLRVYTTLDLDLQEAANRAVLDGIAKLERRHKWKGDLLNVVAAGAQLDDFRHPDWRQPVTPGSYMHALVTNVLPYQVTARIGQQQIVLGPDDFAWTGQRDAENFLKAGDIIYVHVMPSSDSNLLLHGTLEQDSGIQGSLMAVDNTSGEVLAMVGGRDFNLSQFNRATQAERQTGSSFKPYVYAAAVDEGARPEDIIVDAPVTFTTAVGPYTPHNYDDTFEGPVTLAHAFSDSRNIPAVKLAERVGMKKVIAVAHQFGLASTIPPFLPVALGSVEATLQEQVAAFSSFPNDGVRLGPHLIRKVTNADGLTLAENPTTVAESTSIKTARTMMTLLKTVTAPGGTAADAAVLHHPVAGKTGTTTDFVDAWFIGFSPSITCGVWLGYDNRQTLGDKESGGHAALPLWIDFMKVAIADHPDEHFAGDTKPLPLVTTAKKTTGP
;
A
#
# COMPACT_ATOMS: atom_id res chain seq x y z
N MET A 1 -31.57 37.97 -69.77
CA MET A 1 -30.18 38.12 -69.26
C MET A 1 -30.02 38.91 -67.94
N LYS A 2 -30.87 39.92 -67.63
CA LYS A 2 -30.70 40.75 -66.40
C LYS A 2 -31.08 39.97 -65.11
N PHE A 3 -31.95 38.99 -65.12
CA PHE A 3 -32.39 38.18 -63.95
C PHE A 3 -31.30 37.14 -63.51
N ALA A 4 -30.62 36.53 -64.46
CA ALA A 4 -29.58 35.57 -64.16
C ALA A 4 -28.36 36.22 -63.48
N GLY A 5 -27.97 37.47 -63.90
CA GLY A 5 -26.88 38.20 -63.31
C GLY A 5 -27.14 38.63 -61.86
N GLY A 6 -28.40 38.91 -61.48
CA GLY A 6 -28.77 39.27 -60.12
C GLY A 6 -28.67 38.06 -59.14
N ILE A 7 -29.07 36.89 -59.61
CA ILE A 7 -28.99 35.64 -58.81
C ILE A 7 -27.50 35.26 -58.59
N THR A 8 -26.69 35.36 -59.66
CA THR A 8 -25.24 35.10 -59.54
C THR A 8 -24.53 36.06 -58.59
N PHE A 9 -24.90 37.35 -58.62
CA PHE A 9 -24.37 38.35 -57.68
C PHE A 9 -24.77 38.05 -56.23
N LEU A 10 -26.03 37.69 -55.97
CA LEU A 10 -26.51 37.33 -54.63
C LEU A 10 -25.83 36.06 -54.09
N VAL A 11 -25.57 35.08 -54.93
CA VAL A 11 -24.84 33.88 -54.56
C VAL A 11 -23.41 34.18 -54.24
N LEU A 12 -22.74 35.02 -55.07
CA LEU A 12 -21.35 35.43 -54.79
C LEU A 12 -21.24 36.30 -53.53
N LEU A 13 -22.20 37.17 -53.28
CA LEU A 13 -22.27 37.99 -52.07
C LEU A 13 -22.47 37.11 -50.83
N ALA A 14 -23.39 36.15 -50.88
CA ALA A 14 -23.60 35.18 -49.81
C ALA A 14 -22.34 34.34 -49.51
N LEU A 15 -21.65 33.91 -50.57
CA LEU A 15 -20.38 33.20 -50.45
C LEU A 15 -19.29 34.08 -49.84
N ALA A 16 -19.21 35.36 -50.21
CA ALA A 16 -18.25 36.31 -49.64
C ALA A 16 -18.54 36.62 -48.16
N ILE A 17 -19.81 36.77 -47.77
CA ILE A 17 -20.21 36.92 -46.38
C ILE A 17 -19.86 35.70 -45.56
N VAL A 18 -20.15 34.48 -46.05
CA VAL A 18 -19.79 33.21 -45.41
C VAL A 18 -18.26 33.08 -45.27
N ALA A 19 -17.51 33.38 -46.32
CA ALA A 19 -16.07 33.35 -46.32
C ALA A 19 -15.48 34.38 -45.34
N GLY A 20 -15.98 35.59 -45.32
CA GLY A 20 -15.57 36.65 -44.38
C GLY A 20 -15.90 36.30 -42.92
N SER A 21 -17.06 35.75 -42.67
CA SER A 21 -17.47 35.29 -41.34
C SER A 21 -16.60 34.12 -40.84
N LEU A 22 -16.30 33.16 -41.71
CA LEU A 22 -15.39 32.07 -41.43
C LEU A 22 -13.97 32.57 -41.15
N THR A 23 -13.47 33.50 -41.93
CA THR A 23 -12.15 34.13 -41.73
C THR A 23 -12.09 34.91 -40.41
N GLY A 24 -13.14 35.67 -40.09
CA GLY A 24 -13.24 36.41 -38.82
C GLY A 24 -13.28 35.46 -37.60
N LEU A 25 -14.07 34.40 -37.68
CA LEU A 25 -14.08 33.33 -36.67
C LEU A 25 -12.71 32.62 -36.54
N MET A 26 -12.05 32.37 -37.68
CA MET A 26 -10.70 31.85 -37.69
C MET A 26 -9.72 32.72 -36.91
N LEU A 27 -9.74 34.02 -37.13
CA LEU A 27 -8.86 34.98 -36.47
C LEU A 27 -9.13 35.02 -34.96
N VAL A 28 -10.39 35.07 -34.55
CA VAL A 28 -10.77 35.11 -33.11
C VAL A 28 -10.32 33.87 -32.38
N TYR A 29 -10.53 32.68 -32.94
CA TYR A 29 -10.16 31.40 -32.26
C TYR A 29 -8.72 31.00 -32.50
N SER A 30 -7.95 31.65 -33.37
CA SER A 30 -6.51 31.40 -33.56
C SER A 30 -5.61 32.13 -32.56
N VAL A 31 -6.12 33.18 -31.89
CA VAL A 31 -5.35 34.00 -30.95
C VAL A 31 -5.03 33.23 -29.64
N ASP A 32 -5.90 32.34 -29.22
CA ASP A 32 -5.77 31.55 -27.97
C ASP A 32 -5.36 30.09 -28.21
N LEU A 33 -4.74 29.76 -29.36
CA LEU A 33 -4.31 28.39 -29.62
C LEU A 33 -2.97 28.09 -28.94
N PRO A 34 -2.83 26.94 -28.23
CA PRO A 34 -1.57 26.49 -27.68
C PRO A 34 -0.49 26.36 -28.76
N GLN A 35 0.76 26.60 -28.40
CA GLN A 35 1.88 26.46 -29.36
C GLN A 35 2.19 24.97 -29.57
N ILE A 36 2.07 24.52 -30.81
CA ILE A 36 2.37 23.11 -31.17
C ILE A 36 3.85 22.78 -30.99
N ALA A 37 4.75 23.73 -30.95
CA ALA A 37 6.15 23.54 -30.60
C ALA A 37 6.33 22.89 -29.20
N ASP A 38 5.34 23.02 -28.33
CA ASP A 38 5.34 22.34 -27.03
C ASP A 38 5.09 20.82 -27.16
N LEU A 39 4.52 20.35 -28.29
CA LEU A 39 4.38 18.90 -28.56
C LEU A 39 5.71 18.20 -28.80
N GLU A 40 6.71 18.87 -29.35
CA GLU A 40 8.07 18.31 -29.49
C GLU A 40 8.75 18.13 -28.11
N LYS A 41 8.31 18.95 -27.12
CA LYS A 41 8.76 18.87 -25.74
C LYS A 41 7.80 18.09 -24.85
N PHE A 42 6.66 17.66 -25.40
CA PHE A 42 5.66 16.92 -24.65
C PHE A 42 6.25 15.60 -24.17
N ARG A 43 6.55 15.54 -22.87
CA ARG A 43 6.87 14.29 -22.20
C ARG A 43 5.56 13.68 -21.72
N PRO A 44 5.27 12.43 -22.09
CA PRO A 44 4.10 11.75 -21.55
C PRO A 44 4.17 11.73 -20.01
N ILE A 45 3.02 11.86 -19.39
CA ILE A 45 2.86 11.68 -17.95
C ILE A 45 3.52 10.33 -17.59
N THR A 46 4.54 10.37 -16.77
CA THR A 46 5.24 9.19 -16.28
C THR A 46 4.87 8.95 -14.83
N SER A 47 4.68 7.69 -14.46
CA SER A 47 4.41 7.32 -13.07
C SER A 47 5.55 7.74 -12.14
N THR A 48 5.22 8.13 -10.93
CA THR A 48 6.21 8.29 -9.87
C THR A 48 6.55 6.93 -9.30
N ASP A 49 7.82 6.55 -9.37
CA ASP A 49 8.29 5.25 -8.88
C ASP A 49 8.84 5.36 -7.46
N LEU A 50 8.46 4.40 -6.61
CA LEU A 50 9.00 4.23 -5.27
C LEU A 50 10.08 3.16 -5.29
N LEU A 51 11.27 3.53 -4.84
CA LEU A 51 12.44 2.65 -4.79
C LEU A 51 12.76 2.33 -3.33
N ASP A 52 13.07 1.06 -3.05
CA ASP A 52 13.55 0.61 -1.75
C ASP A 52 15.02 1.00 -1.51
N VAL A 53 15.58 0.62 -0.37
CA VAL A 53 16.98 0.90 0.00
C VAL A 53 18.00 0.30 -0.98
N HIS A 54 17.62 -0.73 -1.73
CA HIS A 54 18.44 -1.42 -2.73
C HIS A 54 18.16 -0.94 -4.16
N GLY A 55 17.27 0.03 -4.36
CA GLY A 55 16.89 0.57 -5.66
C GLY A 55 15.88 -0.29 -6.42
N ARG A 56 15.22 -1.26 -5.79
CA ARG A 56 14.15 -2.07 -6.36
C ARG A 56 12.85 -1.25 -6.36
N VAL A 57 12.12 -1.21 -7.48
CA VAL A 57 10.81 -0.56 -7.57
C VAL A 57 9.77 -1.47 -6.90
N PHE A 58 9.03 -0.95 -5.91
CA PHE A 58 8.01 -1.68 -5.16
C PHE A 58 6.63 -1.04 -5.16
N GLY A 59 6.51 0.15 -5.70
CA GLY A 59 5.27 0.87 -5.82
C GLY A 59 5.39 1.98 -6.85
N SER A 60 4.25 2.43 -7.36
CA SER A 60 4.20 3.59 -8.24
C SER A 60 2.91 4.37 -8.04
N PHE A 61 3.00 5.69 -8.18
CA PHE A 61 1.83 6.57 -8.21
C PHE A 61 1.61 7.04 -9.63
N ALA A 62 0.42 6.79 -10.13
CA ALA A 62 -0.06 7.34 -11.37
C ALA A 62 -1.55 7.57 -11.22
N LEU A 63 -2.03 8.78 -11.53
CA LEU A 63 -3.45 8.99 -11.82
C LEU A 63 -3.82 8.24 -13.10
N GLU A 64 -2.83 8.06 -13.95
CA GLU A 64 -2.92 7.44 -15.25
C GLU A 64 -1.81 6.39 -15.41
N ARG A 65 -2.20 5.15 -15.72
CA ARG A 65 -1.24 4.12 -16.14
C ARG A 65 -0.92 4.37 -17.60
N ARG A 66 0.33 4.75 -17.89
CA ARG A 66 0.78 5.02 -19.26
C ARG A 66 2.18 4.45 -19.50
N ILE A 67 2.32 3.69 -20.56
CA ILE A 67 3.59 3.14 -21.03
C ILE A 67 3.79 3.63 -22.45
N VAL A 68 4.85 4.41 -22.65
CA VAL A 68 5.13 5.02 -23.94
C VAL A 68 5.87 4.04 -24.83
N VAL A 69 5.35 3.83 -26.03
CA VAL A 69 5.93 2.96 -27.05
C VAL A 69 6.18 3.73 -28.32
N ARG A 70 7.13 3.25 -29.12
CA ARG A 70 7.42 3.76 -30.46
C ARG A 70 6.45 3.16 -31.48
N TYR A 71 6.40 3.75 -32.67
CA TYR A 71 5.53 3.29 -33.75
C TYR A 71 5.75 1.80 -34.11
N GLU A 72 7.01 1.38 -34.11
CA GLU A 72 7.43 0.00 -34.46
C GLU A 72 6.94 -1.02 -33.42
N ASP A 73 6.77 -0.60 -32.19
CA ASP A 73 6.32 -1.46 -31.09
C ASP A 73 4.78 -1.67 -31.11
N ILE A 74 4.03 -0.86 -31.90
CA ILE A 74 2.58 -1.00 -32.07
C ILE A 74 2.29 -1.98 -33.21
N PRO A 75 1.67 -3.14 -32.95
CA PRO A 75 1.50 -4.16 -33.98
C PRO A 75 0.57 -3.71 -35.11
N PRO A 76 0.79 -4.14 -36.35
CA PRO A 76 -0.07 -3.79 -37.52
C PRO A 76 -1.56 -4.08 -37.29
N VAL A 77 -1.87 -5.19 -36.61
CA VAL A 77 -3.27 -5.59 -36.32
C VAL A 77 -3.98 -4.55 -35.47
N LEU A 78 -3.31 -3.95 -34.47
CA LEU A 78 -3.87 -2.90 -33.63
C LEU A 78 -4.02 -1.58 -34.39
N ARG A 79 -2.99 -1.18 -35.17
CA ARG A 79 -3.05 0.01 -36.01
C ARG A 79 -4.22 -0.05 -36.97
N GLN A 80 -4.39 -1.16 -37.66
CA GLN A 80 -5.49 -1.39 -38.59
C GLN A 80 -6.86 -1.39 -37.88
N ALA A 81 -6.98 -2.03 -36.71
CA ALA A 81 -8.22 -2.04 -35.93
C ALA A 81 -8.65 -0.61 -35.53
N VAL A 82 -7.73 0.22 -35.08
CA VAL A 82 -7.99 1.62 -34.69
C VAL A 82 -8.38 2.46 -35.94
N ILE A 83 -7.61 2.37 -37.03
CA ILE A 83 -7.87 3.10 -38.26
C ILE A 83 -9.25 2.71 -38.83
N SER A 84 -9.56 1.43 -38.91
CA SER A 84 -10.82 0.96 -39.46
C SER A 84 -12.06 1.43 -38.68
N ILE A 85 -11.97 1.54 -37.33
CA ILE A 85 -13.14 1.90 -36.54
C ILE A 85 -13.24 3.41 -36.28
N GLU A 86 -12.13 4.12 -36.11
CA GLU A 86 -12.11 5.53 -35.73
C GLU A 86 -11.93 6.46 -36.95
N ASP A 87 -11.04 6.11 -37.87
CA ASP A 87 -10.68 7.01 -38.98
C ASP A 87 -10.20 6.29 -40.25
N LYS A 88 -11.13 5.66 -40.97
CA LYS A 88 -10.86 4.86 -42.17
C LYS A 88 -9.96 5.54 -43.24
N ASN A 89 -10.01 6.88 -43.33
CA ASN A 89 -9.28 7.67 -44.29
C ASN A 89 -8.06 8.39 -43.67
N PHE A 90 -7.56 7.91 -42.52
CA PHE A 90 -6.46 8.52 -41.77
C PHE A 90 -5.26 8.86 -42.66
N GLU A 91 -4.83 7.94 -43.50
CA GLU A 91 -3.65 8.10 -44.37
C GLU A 91 -3.84 9.14 -45.50
N SER A 92 -5.10 9.51 -45.83
CA SER A 92 -5.39 10.33 -47.04
C SER A 92 -5.85 11.75 -46.76
N HIS A 93 -6.32 12.06 -45.54
CA HIS A 93 -6.74 13.42 -45.19
C HIS A 93 -5.64 14.19 -44.44
N TRP A 94 -5.80 15.50 -44.33
CA TRP A 94 -4.89 16.46 -43.70
C TRP A 94 -5.49 17.08 -42.43
N GLY A 95 -5.94 16.23 -41.54
CA GLY A 95 -6.48 16.57 -40.20
C GLY A 95 -7.99 16.58 -40.12
N VAL A 96 -8.67 16.86 -41.21
CA VAL A 96 -10.13 16.96 -41.29
C VAL A 96 -10.64 16.18 -42.50
N ASN A 97 -11.64 15.34 -42.32
CA ASN A 97 -12.35 14.70 -43.43
C ASN A 97 -13.58 15.54 -43.83
N ILE A 98 -13.43 16.38 -44.83
CA ILE A 98 -14.44 17.35 -45.28
C ILE A 98 -15.73 16.62 -45.73
N PHE A 99 -15.61 15.44 -46.36
CA PHE A 99 -16.77 14.66 -46.80
C PHE A 99 -17.56 14.10 -45.64
N ARG A 100 -16.91 13.66 -44.57
CA ARG A 100 -17.58 13.19 -43.32
C ARG A 100 -18.20 14.35 -42.56
N VAL A 101 -17.56 15.52 -42.49
CA VAL A 101 -18.11 16.72 -41.87
C VAL A 101 -19.35 17.21 -42.61
N GLY A 102 -19.32 17.25 -43.95
CA GLY A 102 -20.46 17.63 -44.80
C GLY A 102 -21.62 16.61 -44.68
N GLY A 103 -21.31 15.34 -44.69
CA GLY A 103 -22.29 14.23 -44.51
C GLY A 103 -22.95 14.27 -43.13
N ALA A 104 -22.19 14.51 -42.06
CA ALA A 104 -22.71 14.64 -40.70
C ALA A 104 -23.59 15.87 -40.56
N ALA A 105 -23.22 17.03 -41.12
CA ALA A 105 -24.00 18.24 -41.09
C ALA A 105 -25.33 18.05 -41.86
N TYR A 106 -25.33 17.38 -43.01
CA TYR A 106 -26.54 17.05 -43.77
C TYR A 106 -27.46 16.09 -43.00
N HIS A 107 -26.88 15.06 -42.35
CA HIS A 107 -27.65 14.10 -41.56
C HIS A 107 -28.22 14.71 -40.28
N ASP A 108 -27.50 15.61 -39.58
CA ASP A 108 -28.00 16.29 -38.38
C ASP A 108 -29.11 17.33 -38.74
N LEU A 109 -29.11 17.87 -39.95
CA LEU A 109 -30.18 18.70 -40.46
C LEU A 109 -31.47 17.89 -40.85
N THR A 110 -31.29 16.63 -41.21
CA THR A 110 -32.39 15.79 -41.72
C THR A 110 -32.94 14.77 -40.72
N SER A 111 -32.16 14.37 -39.71
CA SER A 111 -32.53 13.43 -38.68
C SER A 111 -32.31 14.01 -37.27
N LYS A 112 -33.34 13.90 -36.40
CA LYS A 112 -33.27 14.38 -35.00
C LYS A 112 -32.34 13.58 -34.10
N ASN A 113 -31.53 12.66 -34.63
CA ASN A 113 -30.57 11.83 -33.87
C ASN A 113 -29.14 12.10 -34.32
N VAL A 114 -28.35 12.74 -33.45
CA VAL A 114 -26.88 12.95 -33.58
C VAL A 114 -26.17 11.59 -33.43
N SER A 115 -25.88 10.90 -34.52
CA SER A 115 -25.38 9.51 -34.43
C SER A 115 -24.09 9.20 -35.21
N GLN A 116 -23.53 10.09 -36.01
CA GLN A 116 -22.25 9.79 -36.72
C GLN A 116 -21.09 10.65 -36.23
N GLY A 117 -20.01 10.01 -35.74
CA GLY A 117 -18.76 10.65 -35.35
C GLY A 117 -17.99 11.15 -36.60
N ALA A 118 -17.96 12.47 -36.79
CA ALA A 118 -17.19 13.11 -37.88
C ALA A 118 -15.75 13.48 -37.47
N SER A 119 -15.29 13.10 -36.28
CA SER A 119 -13.96 13.43 -35.77
C SER A 119 -12.90 12.45 -36.30
N THR A 120 -11.77 12.97 -36.77
CA THR A 120 -10.59 12.20 -37.17
C THR A 120 -9.73 11.84 -35.94
N LEU A 121 -8.77 10.92 -36.11
CA LEU A 121 -7.77 10.59 -35.06
C LEU A 121 -7.00 11.85 -34.64
N THR A 122 -6.61 12.69 -35.60
CA THR A 122 -5.89 13.95 -35.34
C THR A 122 -6.76 14.94 -34.55
N MET A 123 -8.07 15.03 -34.82
CA MET A 123 -9.00 15.86 -34.03
C MET A 123 -9.19 15.31 -32.60
N GLN A 124 -9.21 13.98 -32.44
CA GLN A 124 -9.28 13.36 -31.11
C GLN A 124 -7.99 13.62 -30.32
N LEU A 125 -6.83 13.52 -30.98
CA LEU A 125 -5.52 13.84 -30.40
C LEU A 125 -5.47 15.32 -29.95
N ALA A 126 -5.85 16.26 -30.84
CA ALA A 126 -5.91 17.69 -30.55
C ALA A 126 -6.80 17.98 -29.32
N ARG A 127 -7.96 17.33 -29.24
CA ARG A 127 -8.86 17.46 -28.11
C ARG A 127 -8.25 16.96 -26.80
N ASN A 128 -7.63 15.78 -26.84
CA ASN A 128 -7.09 15.13 -25.65
C ASN A 128 -5.88 15.85 -25.06
N LEU A 129 -5.09 16.54 -25.92
CA LEU A 129 -3.87 17.22 -25.51
C LEU A 129 -4.08 18.68 -25.10
N PHE A 130 -5.02 19.39 -25.75
CA PHE A 130 -5.08 20.85 -25.66
C PHE A 130 -6.41 21.44 -25.22
N LEU A 131 -7.49 20.67 -25.19
CA LEU A 131 -8.82 21.23 -25.02
C LEU A 131 -9.55 20.62 -23.80
N SER A 132 -10.39 21.47 -23.17
CA SER A 132 -11.20 21.04 -22.03
C SER A 132 -12.31 20.04 -22.44
N SER A 133 -12.81 19.30 -21.47
CA SER A 133 -13.90 18.29 -21.67
C SER A 133 -15.26 18.89 -22.02
N GLN A 134 -15.46 20.21 -21.88
CA GLN A 134 -16.74 20.87 -22.16
C GLN A 134 -17.10 20.83 -23.65
N ARG A 135 -18.32 20.39 -23.98
CA ARG A 135 -18.81 20.29 -25.37
C ARG A 135 -19.38 21.61 -25.85
N THR A 136 -18.53 22.44 -26.45
CA THR A 136 -18.94 23.75 -27.06
C THR A 136 -18.64 23.79 -28.54
N PHE A 137 -19.36 24.66 -29.29
CA PHE A 137 -19.08 24.86 -30.70
C PHE A 137 -17.69 25.48 -30.93
N GLY A 138 -17.28 26.40 -30.08
CA GLY A 138 -15.95 27.01 -30.14
C GLY A 138 -14.82 25.98 -30.00
N ARG A 139 -14.96 25.06 -29.04
CA ARG A 139 -14.01 23.94 -28.90
C ARG A 139 -13.92 23.09 -30.18
N LYS A 140 -15.07 22.82 -30.86
CA LYS A 140 -15.04 22.02 -32.09
C LYS A 140 -14.29 22.73 -33.24
N LEU A 141 -14.35 24.02 -33.31
CA LEU A 141 -13.53 24.82 -34.24
C LEU A 141 -12.04 24.76 -33.86
N GLN A 142 -11.71 24.86 -32.57
CA GLN A 142 -10.32 24.70 -32.09
C GLN A 142 -9.77 23.31 -32.43
N GLU A 143 -10.56 22.22 -32.23
CA GLU A 143 -10.17 20.85 -32.64
C GLU A 143 -9.78 20.79 -34.13
N ILE A 144 -10.56 21.43 -35.01
CA ILE A 144 -10.31 21.49 -36.45
C ILE A 144 -9.01 22.23 -36.74
N PHE A 145 -8.81 23.43 -36.17
CA PHE A 145 -7.59 24.19 -36.42
C PHE A 145 -6.33 23.51 -35.90
N LEU A 146 -6.37 23.00 -34.68
CA LEU A 146 -5.26 22.27 -34.09
C LEU A 146 -4.94 21.03 -34.92
N SER A 147 -5.95 20.28 -35.39
CA SER A 147 -5.71 19.10 -36.20
C SER A 147 -5.00 19.38 -37.53
N ILE A 148 -5.34 20.50 -38.19
CA ILE A 148 -4.65 20.93 -39.40
C ILE A 148 -3.20 21.37 -39.11
N GLN A 149 -2.95 22.01 -37.98
CA GLN A 149 -1.61 22.42 -37.59
C GLN A 149 -0.75 21.18 -37.22
N ILE A 150 -1.32 20.19 -36.48
CA ILE A 150 -0.65 18.93 -36.13
C ILE A 150 -0.24 18.19 -37.42
N GLU A 151 -1.13 18.06 -38.38
CA GLU A 151 -0.85 17.38 -39.66
C GLU A 151 0.22 18.11 -40.53
N ARG A 152 0.43 19.42 -40.30
CA ARG A 152 1.53 20.17 -40.96
C ARG A 152 2.88 19.94 -40.27
N ALA A 153 2.87 19.68 -38.96
CA ALA A 153 4.08 19.57 -38.16
C ALA A 153 4.58 18.12 -38.03
N PHE A 154 3.68 17.13 -38.07
CA PHE A 154 4.00 15.73 -37.80
C PHE A 154 3.58 14.81 -38.95
N THR A 155 4.32 13.71 -39.13
CA THR A 155 3.95 12.63 -40.06
C THR A 155 2.77 11.81 -39.51
N LYS A 156 2.09 11.04 -40.37
CA LYS A 156 1.01 10.14 -39.98
C LYS A 156 1.43 9.14 -38.90
N GLU A 157 2.64 8.61 -39.02
CA GLU A 157 3.22 7.69 -38.02
C GLU A 157 3.42 8.36 -36.67
N GLN A 158 3.93 9.60 -36.67
CA GLN A 158 4.10 10.39 -35.44
C GLN A 158 2.74 10.73 -34.79
N ILE A 159 1.75 11.13 -35.58
CA ILE A 159 0.38 11.44 -35.11
C ILE A 159 -0.26 10.18 -34.52
N PHE A 160 -0.14 9.03 -35.21
CA PHE A 160 -0.66 7.76 -34.69
C PHE A 160 0.02 7.35 -33.39
N THR A 161 1.34 7.51 -33.31
CA THR A 161 2.13 7.19 -32.10
C THR A 161 1.69 8.04 -30.91
N LEU A 162 1.54 9.36 -31.12
CA LEU A 162 1.03 10.28 -30.11
C LEU A 162 -0.38 9.87 -29.65
N TYR A 163 -1.28 9.56 -30.59
CA TYR A 163 -2.62 9.08 -30.28
C TYR A 163 -2.59 7.79 -29.48
N ALA A 164 -1.81 6.81 -29.93
CA ALA A 164 -1.70 5.48 -29.33
C ALA A 164 -1.18 5.52 -27.90
N ASN A 165 -0.37 6.51 -27.56
CA ASN A 165 0.18 6.72 -26.22
C ASN A 165 -0.73 7.57 -25.31
N GLN A 166 -1.71 8.32 -25.89
CA GLN A 166 -2.53 9.29 -25.15
C GLN A 166 -3.97 8.86 -24.91
N ILE A 167 -4.48 7.91 -25.67
CA ILE A 167 -5.90 7.58 -25.64
C ILE A 167 -6.33 6.90 -24.35
N TYR A 168 -7.39 7.38 -23.73
CA TYR A 168 -7.96 6.81 -22.52
C TYR A 168 -8.76 5.53 -22.83
N LEU A 169 -8.45 4.45 -22.12
CA LEU A 169 -9.04 3.12 -22.30
C LEU A 169 -9.90 2.64 -21.12
N GLY A 170 -10.11 3.51 -20.11
CA GLY A 170 -10.85 3.17 -18.90
C GLY A 170 -9.95 2.74 -17.74
N GLN A 171 -10.49 2.73 -16.52
CA GLN A 171 -9.77 2.27 -15.32
C GLN A 171 -8.44 3.01 -15.02
N GLY A 172 -8.33 4.29 -15.39
CA GLY A 172 -7.07 5.05 -15.26
C GLY A 172 -5.97 4.64 -16.24
N VAL A 173 -6.31 3.89 -17.31
CA VAL A 173 -5.35 3.36 -18.27
C VAL A 173 -5.33 4.22 -19.52
N TYR A 174 -4.14 4.70 -19.88
CA TYR A 174 -3.90 5.55 -21.04
C TYR A 174 -2.86 4.92 -21.97
N GLY A 175 -3.15 4.92 -23.25
CA GLY A 175 -2.33 4.31 -24.28
C GLY A 175 -2.53 2.78 -24.42
N PHE A 176 -2.23 2.28 -25.62
CA PHE A 176 -2.53 0.90 -25.97
C PHE A 176 -1.57 -0.11 -25.33
N GLU A 177 -0.31 0.28 -25.04
CA GLU A 177 0.63 -0.59 -24.33
C GLU A 177 0.15 -0.86 -22.91
N ALA A 178 -0.12 0.21 -22.15
CA ALA A 178 -0.68 0.08 -20.81
C ALA A 178 -2.04 -0.62 -20.81
N GLY A 179 -2.84 -0.42 -21.87
CA GLY A 179 -4.09 -1.15 -22.09
C GLY A 179 -3.91 -2.64 -22.31
N ALA A 180 -2.91 -3.03 -23.09
CA ALA A 180 -2.58 -4.42 -23.34
C ALA A 180 -2.08 -5.13 -22.08
N GLU A 181 -1.22 -4.47 -21.31
CA GLU A 181 -0.75 -5.00 -20.02
C GLU A 181 -1.90 -5.10 -19.01
N TYR A 182 -2.74 -4.06 -18.91
CA TYR A 182 -3.82 -4.02 -17.94
C TYR A 182 -4.91 -5.06 -18.20
N TYR A 183 -5.37 -5.18 -19.46
CA TYR A 183 -6.51 -6.04 -19.79
C TYR A 183 -6.10 -7.48 -20.13
N PHE A 184 -4.84 -7.72 -20.53
CA PHE A 184 -4.40 -9.02 -21.06
C PHE A 184 -3.09 -9.54 -20.46
N SER A 185 -2.41 -8.76 -19.60
CA SER A 185 -1.07 -9.09 -19.07
C SER A 185 -0.06 -9.41 -20.18
N LYS A 186 -0.10 -8.61 -21.27
CA LYS A 186 0.73 -8.77 -22.47
C LYS A 186 1.22 -7.43 -22.98
N HIS A 187 2.36 -7.43 -23.66
CA HIS A 187 2.75 -6.27 -24.46
C HIS A 187 1.82 -6.08 -25.66
N ALA A 188 1.63 -4.83 -26.10
CA ALA A 188 0.79 -4.53 -27.27
C ALA A 188 1.21 -5.29 -28.52
N ARG A 189 2.54 -5.50 -28.72
CA ARG A 189 3.09 -6.27 -29.84
C ARG A 189 2.60 -7.73 -29.90
N ASP A 190 2.17 -8.30 -28.78
CA ASP A 190 1.75 -9.69 -28.63
C ASP A 190 0.21 -9.87 -28.67
N LEU A 191 -0.51 -8.79 -28.99
CA LEU A 191 -1.98 -8.81 -29.07
C LEU A 191 -2.47 -9.65 -30.25
N THR A 192 -3.43 -10.50 -29.99
CA THR A 192 -4.21 -11.20 -31.01
C THR A 192 -5.25 -10.28 -31.68
N LEU A 193 -5.80 -10.67 -32.81
CA LEU A 193 -6.84 -9.90 -33.50
C LEU A 193 -8.06 -9.55 -32.61
N PRO A 194 -8.67 -10.49 -31.84
CA PRO A 194 -9.80 -10.14 -30.97
C PRO A 194 -9.40 -9.20 -29.84
N GLU A 195 -8.21 -9.31 -29.28
CA GLU A 195 -7.70 -8.42 -28.21
C GLU A 195 -7.44 -7.01 -28.74
N ALA A 196 -6.78 -6.90 -29.90
CA ALA A 196 -6.53 -5.62 -30.57
C ALA A 196 -7.85 -4.92 -30.95
N ALA A 197 -8.85 -5.68 -31.46
CA ALA A 197 -10.17 -5.16 -31.77
C ALA A 197 -10.94 -4.71 -30.52
N LEU A 198 -10.75 -5.37 -29.38
CA LEU A 198 -11.35 -4.94 -28.11
C LEU A 198 -10.75 -3.58 -27.69
N LEU A 199 -9.42 -3.45 -27.63
CA LEU A 199 -8.77 -2.20 -27.25
C LEU A 199 -9.13 -1.06 -28.20
N ALA A 200 -9.12 -1.29 -29.51
CA ALA A 200 -9.53 -0.29 -30.53
C ALA A 200 -11.00 0.15 -30.38
N GLY A 201 -11.82 -0.64 -29.76
CA GLY A 201 -13.23 -0.32 -29.49
C GLY A 201 -13.48 0.58 -28.30
N LEU A 202 -12.56 0.65 -27.33
CA LEU A 202 -12.73 1.37 -26.06
C LEU A 202 -12.75 2.89 -26.17
N PRO A 203 -11.99 3.57 -27.05
CA PRO A 203 -11.93 5.05 -27.14
C PRO A 203 -13.28 5.72 -27.35
N LYS A 204 -14.23 5.04 -27.98
CA LYS A 204 -15.60 5.53 -28.21
C LYS A 204 -16.34 5.87 -26.92
N GLY A 205 -16.06 5.15 -25.83
CA GLY A 205 -16.67 5.33 -24.52
C GLY A 205 -16.14 4.31 -23.53
N PRO A 206 -14.98 4.57 -22.92
CA PRO A 206 -14.27 3.59 -22.08
C PRO A 206 -15.09 3.08 -20.89
N VAL A 207 -15.95 3.93 -20.31
CA VAL A 207 -16.88 3.53 -19.23
C VAL A 207 -18.02 2.69 -19.77
N SER A 208 -18.62 3.11 -20.91
CA SER A 208 -19.80 2.44 -21.50
C SER A 208 -19.49 1.09 -22.14
N TYR A 209 -18.24 0.89 -22.58
CA TYR A 209 -17.72 -0.34 -23.20
C TYR A 209 -16.67 -1.03 -22.34
N SER A 210 -16.62 -0.74 -21.02
CA SER A 210 -15.69 -1.38 -20.11
C SER A 210 -15.86 -2.91 -20.18
N PRO A 211 -14.81 -3.67 -20.49
CA PRO A 211 -14.92 -5.13 -20.57
C PRO A 211 -15.08 -5.78 -19.19
N ILE A 212 -14.80 -5.03 -18.11
CA ILE A 212 -14.97 -5.45 -16.72
C ILE A 212 -16.40 -5.18 -16.26
N ALA A 213 -16.87 -3.92 -16.43
CA ALA A 213 -18.18 -3.50 -15.90
C ALA A 213 -19.33 -3.79 -16.85
N GLN A 214 -19.09 -3.87 -18.17
CA GLN A 214 -20.12 -4.04 -19.22
C GLN A 214 -19.65 -5.04 -20.28
N PRO A 215 -19.37 -6.32 -19.92
CA PRO A 215 -18.75 -7.31 -20.82
C PRO A 215 -19.54 -7.52 -22.12
N ASP A 216 -20.87 -7.57 -22.05
CA ASP A 216 -21.72 -7.75 -23.24
C ASP A 216 -21.64 -6.57 -24.21
N ARG A 217 -21.53 -5.34 -23.71
CA ARG A 217 -21.38 -4.16 -24.54
C ARG A 217 -19.98 -4.11 -25.15
N ALA A 218 -18.98 -4.46 -24.40
CA ALA A 218 -17.59 -4.59 -24.87
C ALA A 218 -17.49 -5.65 -25.97
N PHE A 219 -18.12 -6.82 -25.79
CA PHE A 219 -18.17 -7.89 -26.78
C PHE A 219 -18.82 -7.43 -28.08
N ARG A 220 -19.98 -6.77 -28.03
CA ARG A 220 -20.65 -6.20 -29.21
C ARG A 220 -19.79 -5.12 -29.88
N ARG A 221 -19.13 -4.25 -29.11
CA ARG A 221 -18.28 -3.19 -29.65
C ARG A 221 -17.02 -3.76 -30.33
N ARG A 222 -16.37 -4.76 -29.75
CA ARG A 222 -15.28 -5.53 -30.36
C ARG A 222 -15.72 -6.09 -31.72
N ASN A 223 -16.87 -6.72 -31.77
CA ASN A 223 -17.39 -7.33 -33.01
C ASN A 223 -17.70 -6.28 -34.09
N MET A 224 -18.10 -5.05 -33.71
CA MET A 224 -18.21 -3.92 -34.66
C MET A 224 -16.85 -3.54 -35.24
N VAL A 225 -15.78 -3.51 -34.43
CA VAL A 225 -14.41 -3.26 -34.92
C VAL A 225 -14.00 -4.33 -35.92
N ILE A 226 -14.19 -5.61 -35.60
CA ILE A 226 -13.88 -6.73 -36.49
C ILE A 226 -14.65 -6.61 -37.82
N ASN A 227 -15.92 -6.20 -37.79
CA ASN A 227 -16.70 -5.96 -39.00
C ASN A 227 -16.11 -4.81 -39.84
N SER A 228 -15.71 -3.69 -39.21
CA SER A 228 -15.08 -2.58 -39.93
C SER A 228 -13.76 -3.01 -40.59
N MET A 229 -12.95 -3.82 -39.90
CA MET A 229 -11.71 -4.38 -40.47
C MET A 229 -11.99 -5.29 -41.67
N LEU A 230 -13.06 -6.07 -41.62
CA LEU A 230 -13.47 -6.93 -42.73
C LEU A 230 -13.98 -6.10 -43.93
N GLU A 231 -14.82 -5.07 -43.67
CA GLU A 231 -15.33 -4.14 -44.70
C GLU A 231 -14.20 -3.37 -45.38
N ASP A 232 -13.12 -3.06 -44.63
CA ASP A 232 -11.92 -2.40 -45.17
C ASP A 232 -10.95 -3.37 -45.89
N GLY A 233 -11.26 -4.66 -45.86
CA GLY A 233 -10.46 -5.69 -46.54
C GLY A 233 -9.10 -6.00 -45.87
N VAL A 234 -8.90 -5.56 -44.64
CA VAL A 234 -7.65 -5.78 -43.88
C VAL A 234 -7.57 -7.17 -43.24
N ILE A 235 -8.74 -7.83 -43.10
CA ILE A 235 -8.85 -9.22 -42.62
C ILE A 235 -9.79 -10.04 -43.54
N THR A 236 -9.60 -11.34 -43.54
CA THR A 236 -10.46 -12.28 -44.28
C THR A 236 -11.72 -12.66 -43.52
N ASN A 237 -12.76 -13.18 -44.22
CA ASN A 237 -13.98 -13.71 -43.56
C ASN A 237 -13.66 -14.80 -42.54
N ALA A 238 -12.69 -15.68 -42.81
CA ALA A 238 -12.28 -16.73 -41.87
C ALA A 238 -11.69 -16.15 -40.57
N GLN A 239 -10.82 -15.16 -40.69
CA GLN A 239 -10.23 -14.45 -39.52
C GLN A 239 -11.32 -13.71 -38.72
N ALA A 240 -12.23 -13.01 -39.42
CA ALA A 240 -13.34 -12.30 -38.77
C ALA A 240 -14.25 -13.25 -37.97
N ASN A 241 -14.62 -14.39 -38.53
CA ASN A 241 -15.47 -15.37 -37.88
C ASN A 241 -14.78 -16.00 -36.64
N ALA A 242 -13.50 -16.36 -36.77
CA ALA A 242 -12.71 -16.88 -35.66
C ALA A 242 -12.58 -15.86 -34.52
N ALA A 243 -12.27 -14.59 -34.85
CA ALA A 243 -12.13 -13.52 -33.87
C ALA A 243 -13.44 -13.17 -33.15
N LYS A 244 -14.59 -13.22 -33.85
CA LYS A 244 -15.92 -13.00 -33.25
C LYS A 244 -16.33 -14.14 -32.31
N ALA A 245 -15.93 -15.38 -32.60
CA ALA A 245 -16.22 -16.55 -31.78
C ALA A 245 -15.35 -16.60 -30.50
N ALA A 246 -14.20 -15.93 -30.50
CA ALA A 246 -13.31 -15.90 -29.34
C ALA A 246 -13.93 -15.18 -28.14
N PRO A 247 -13.70 -15.64 -26.90
CA PRO A 247 -14.08 -14.90 -25.69
C PRO A 247 -13.37 -13.55 -25.62
N LEU A 248 -13.68 -12.71 -24.59
CA LEU A 248 -12.95 -11.45 -24.40
C LEU A 248 -11.49 -11.66 -24.01
N GLY A 249 -11.16 -12.80 -23.41
CA GLY A 249 -9.78 -13.19 -23.09
C GLY A 249 -9.08 -12.31 -22.07
N LEU A 250 -9.84 -11.70 -21.16
CA LEU A 250 -9.28 -10.80 -20.15
C LEU A 250 -8.36 -11.57 -19.18
N HIS A 251 -7.18 -11.05 -18.98
CA HIS A 251 -6.23 -11.44 -17.94
C HIS A 251 -5.84 -10.17 -17.19
N ILE A 252 -6.70 -9.81 -16.23
CA ILE A 252 -6.49 -8.60 -15.41
C ILE A 252 -5.70 -9.06 -14.21
N GLU A 253 -4.41 -8.77 -14.20
CA GLU A 253 -3.68 -8.81 -12.95
C GLU A 253 -4.22 -7.70 -12.05
N PRO A 254 -4.59 -8.03 -10.79
CA PRO A 254 -4.88 -6.98 -9.83
C PRO A 254 -3.66 -6.07 -9.78
N PRO A 255 -3.83 -4.74 -9.57
CA PRO A 255 -2.70 -3.88 -9.32
C PRO A 255 -1.84 -4.57 -8.28
N SER A 256 -0.55 -4.71 -8.54
CA SER A 256 0.39 -5.33 -7.61
C SER A 256 0.12 -4.68 -6.26
N SER A 257 -0.51 -5.43 -5.35
CA SER A 257 -0.69 -4.95 -3.99
C SER A 257 0.71 -4.72 -3.49
N SER A 258 1.06 -3.46 -3.24
CA SER A 258 2.37 -3.17 -2.69
C SER A 258 2.57 -4.06 -1.47
N ILE A 259 3.73 -4.69 -1.36
CA ILE A 259 4.12 -5.45 -0.17
C ILE A 259 4.04 -4.59 1.11
N ALA A 260 4.06 -3.25 0.95
CA ALA A 260 4.03 -2.26 2.03
C ALA A 260 2.92 -1.21 1.82
N PRO A 261 1.63 -1.58 1.77
CA PRO A 261 0.59 -0.65 1.33
C PRO A 261 0.40 0.56 2.27
N TRP A 262 0.54 0.40 3.59
CA TRP A 262 0.47 1.52 4.54
C TRP A 262 1.68 2.46 4.41
N PHE A 263 2.87 1.92 4.18
CA PHE A 263 4.07 2.71 3.92
C PHE A 263 3.91 3.54 2.63
N VAL A 264 3.44 2.91 1.55
CA VAL A 264 3.16 3.58 0.27
C VAL A 264 2.14 4.70 0.42
N GLU A 265 1.08 4.47 1.19
CA GLU A 265 0.05 5.49 1.42
C GLU A 265 0.57 6.68 2.24
N ASP A 266 1.39 6.44 3.27
CA ASP A 266 2.00 7.51 4.05
C ASP A 266 3.04 8.30 3.21
N VAL A 267 3.85 7.64 2.38
CA VAL A 267 4.74 8.28 1.40
C VAL A 267 3.94 9.14 0.41
N ARG A 268 2.83 8.62 -0.13
CA ARG A 268 1.96 9.38 -1.04
C ARG A 268 1.46 10.68 -0.40
N ARG A 269 0.93 10.59 0.84
CA ARG A 269 0.43 11.76 1.59
C ARG A 269 1.52 12.79 1.86
N GLU A 270 2.73 12.33 2.17
CA GLU A 270 3.87 13.21 2.39
C GLU A 270 4.28 13.94 1.12
N LEU A 271 4.40 13.20 0.00
CA LEU A 271 4.72 13.77 -1.31
C LEU A 271 3.66 14.77 -1.79
N GLU A 272 2.37 14.43 -1.70
CA GLU A 272 1.28 15.32 -2.09
C GLU A 272 1.25 16.62 -1.26
N ARG A 273 1.58 16.53 0.03
CA ARG A 273 1.71 17.71 0.89
C ARG A 273 2.87 18.60 0.46
N GLN A 274 3.99 18.01 0.01
CA GLN A 274 5.22 18.72 -0.33
C GLN A 274 5.22 19.27 -1.76
N PHE A 275 4.75 18.50 -2.73
CA PHE A 275 4.82 18.78 -4.16
C PHE A 275 3.46 19.04 -4.80
N GLY A 276 2.36 18.73 -4.14
CA GLY A 276 1.02 18.75 -4.72
C GLY A 276 0.69 17.47 -5.51
N SER A 277 -0.62 17.22 -5.69
CA SER A 277 -1.11 15.99 -6.32
C SER A 277 -0.70 15.88 -7.79
N GLU A 278 -0.73 16.98 -8.55
CA GLU A 278 -0.37 17.04 -9.97
C GLU A 278 1.07 16.55 -10.18
N GLN A 279 2.04 17.14 -9.46
CA GLN A 279 3.45 16.78 -9.61
C GLN A 279 3.74 15.33 -9.22
N VAL A 280 3.12 14.83 -8.15
CA VAL A 280 3.30 13.46 -7.68
C VAL A 280 2.76 12.43 -8.68
N HIS A 281 1.67 12.75 -9.38
CA HIS A 281 1.00 11.78 -10.23
C HIS A 281 1.29 11.93 -11.73
N GLU A 282 1.87 13.06 -12.16
CA GLU A 282 1.98 13.40 -13.59
C GLU A 282 3.41 13.68 -14.07
N GLU A 283 4.35 14.06 -13.17
CA GLU A 283 5.70 14.50 -13.58
C GLU A 283 6.77 13.41 -13.51
N GLY A 284 6.43 12.19 -13.08
CA GLY A 284 7.37 11.05 -13.09
C GLY A 284 8.52 11.21 -12.12
N LEU A 285 8.22 11.36 -10.85
CA LEU A 285 9.22 11.44 -9.81
C LEU A 285 9.87 10.08 -9.56
N ARG A 286 11.11 10.09 -9.07
CA ARG A 286 11.74 8.92 -8.47
C ARG A 286 11.95 9.20 -6.99
N VAL A 287 11.29 8.37 -6.17
CA VAL A 287 11.29 8.52 -4.72
C VAL A 287 12.15 7.41 -4.12
N TYR A 288 13.31 7.79 -3.62
CA TYR A 288 14.20 6.89 -2.88
C TYR A 288 13.71 6.84 -1.45
N THR A 289 13.07 5.74 -1.10
CA THR A 289 12.50 5.53 0.23
C THR A 289 13.48 4.85 1.17
N THR A 290 13.10 4.76 2.43
CA THR A 290 13.87 4.08 3.48
C THR A 290 13.48 2.61 3.65
N LEU A 291 12.46 2.14 2.92
CA LEU A 291 11.91 0.79 3.04
C LEU A 291 12.93 -0.26 2.61
N ASP A 292 13.07 -1.30 3.42
CA ASP A 292 13.75 -2.54 3.05
C ASP A 292 12.69 -3.61 2.77
N LEU A 293 12.60 -4.08 1.52
CA LEU A 293 11.56 -5.02 1.11
C LEU A 293 11.69 -6.38 1.81
N ASP A 294 12.88 -6.81 2.12
CA ASP A 294 13.12 -8.10 2.75
C ASP A 294 12.70 -8.04 4.23
N LEU A 295 13.00 -6.92 4.91
CA LEU A 295 12.50 -6.64 6.25
C LEU A 295 10.99 -6.41 6.28
N GLN A 296 10.44 -5.77 5.25
CA GLN A 296 8.99 -5.58 5.16
C GLN A 296 8.23 -6.91 5.00
N GLU A 297 8.76 -7.83 4.21
CA GLU A 297 8.17 -9.16 4.07
C GLU A 297 8.22 -9.94 5.39
N ALA A 298 9.34 -9.85 6.11
CA ALA A 298 9.49 -10.43 7.44
C ALA A 298 8.50 -9.82 8.44
N ALA A 299 8.28 -8.50 8.38
CA ALA A 299 7.33 -7.80 9.24
C ALA A 299 5.88 -8.24 8.97
N ASN A 300 5.49 -8.34 7.69
CA ASN A 300 4.15 -8.81 7.29
C ASN A 300 3.91 -10.23 7.81
N ARG A 301 4.87 -11.15 7.61
CA ARG A 301 4.78 -12.53 8.11
C ARG A 301 4.70 -12.57 9.63
N ALA A 302 5.58 -11.84 10.33
CA ALA A 302 5.58 -11.82 11.78
C ALA A 302 4.23 -11.39 12.37
N VAL A 303 3.60 -10.36 11.78
CA VAL A 303 2.29 -9.87 12.24
C VAL A 303 1.19 -10.90 11.96
N LEU A 304 1.09 -11.43 10.73
CA LEU A 304 0.02 -12.35 10.36
C LEU A 304 0.13 -13.70 11.08
N ASP A 305 1.33 -14.30 11.11
CA ASP A 305 1.58 -15.55 11.82
C ASP A 305 1.39 -15.41 13.33
N GLY A 306 1.76 -14.25 13.87
CA GLY A 306 1.58 -13.94 15.29
C GLY A 306 0.12 -13.81 15.68
N ILE A 307 -0.70 -13.13 14.86
CA ILE A 307 -2.15 -13.06 15.05
C ILE A 307 -2.76 -14.47 14.96
N ALA A 308 -2.40 -15.25 13.95
CA ALA A 308 -2.91 -16.62 13.78
C ALA A 308 -2.57 -17.51 14.99
N LYS A 309 -1.32 -17.44 15.50
CA LYS A 309 -0.90 -18.16 16.72
C LYS A 309 -1.72 -17.73 17.94
N LEU A 310 -1.99 -16.43 18.10
CA LEU A 310 -2.80 -15.89 19.19
C LEU A 310 -4.24 -16.41 19.08
N GLU A 311 -4.86 -16.31 17.91
CA GLU A 311 -6.24 -16.76 17.68
C GLU A 311 -6.40 -18.26 17.91
N ARG A 312 -5.44 -19.08 17.52
CA ARG A 312 -5.46 -20.53 17.78
C ARG A 312 -5.41 -20.85 19.29
N ARG A 313 -4.70 -20.05 20.13
CA ARG A 313 -4.71 -20.23 21.61
C ARG A 313 -6.10 -20.00 22.21
N HIS A 314 -6.91 -19.15 21.58
CA HIS A 314 -8.27 -18.84 22.02
C HIS A 314 -9.32 -19.85 21.54
N LYS A 315 -8.91 -20.90 20.87
CA LYS A 315 -9.77 -21.96 20.31
C LYS A 315 -10.68 -21.44 19.19
N TRP A 316 -11.24 -22.37 18.46
CA TRP A 316 -12.18 -22.10 17.38
C TRP A 316 -13.50 -21.52 17.90
N LYS A 317 -13.93 -20.38 17.39
CA LYS A 317 -15.19 -19.70 17.76
C LYS A 317 -16.35 -20.06 16.83
N GLY A 318 -16.06 -20.35 15.55
CA GLY A 318 -17.06 -20.82 14.60
C GLY A 318 -18.04 -19.77 14.10
N ASP A 319 -17.78 -18.48 14.32
CA ASP A 319 -18.64 -17.37 13.87
C ASP A 319 -18.40 -17.11 12.38
N LEU A 320 -18.87 -18.02 11.51
CA LEU A 320 -18.67 -17.94 10.07
C LEU A 320 -19.88 -17.32 9.36
N LEU A 321 -19.61 -16.47 8.37
CA LEU A 321 -20.61 -16.03 7.41
C LEU A 321 -20.88 -17.15 6.41
N ASN A 322 -22.14 -17.58 6.29
CA ASN A 322 -22.55 -18.52 5.25
C ASN A 322 -23.32 -17.79 4.15
N VAL A 323 -22.75 -17.76 2.95
CA VAL A 323 -23.31 -17.01 1.81
C VAL A 323 -24.62 -17.62 1.28
N VAL A 324 -24.78 -18.96 1.37
CA VAL A 324 -26.00 -19.65 0.96
C VAL A 324 -27.14 -19.31 1.91
N ALA A 325 -26.88 -19.31 3.21
CA ALA A 325 -27.85 -18.89 4.22
C ALA A 325 -28.24 -17.40 4.06
N ALA A 326 -27.34 -16.58 3.52
CA ALA A 326 -27.59 -15.17 3.17
C ALA A 326 -28.31 -15.01 1.80
N GLY A 327 -28.64 -16.10 1.11
CA GLY A 327 -29.39 -16.08 -0.16
C GLY A 327 -28.54 -15.91 -1.42
N ALA A 328 -27.22 -15.97 -1.33
CA ALA A 328 -26.33 -15.89 -2.48
C ALA A 328 -26.06 -17.27 -3.10
N GLN A 329 -25.78 -17.31 -4.41
CA GLN A 329 -25.31 -18.51 -5.09
C GLN A 329 -23.80 -18.66 -4.91
N LEU A 330 -23.31 -19.89 -4.74
CA LEU A 330 -21.88 -20.18 -4.57
C LEU A 330 -21.03 -19.63 -5.73
N ASP A 331 -21.50 -19.79 -6.97
CA ASP A 331 -20.75 -19.41 -8.17
C ASP A 331 -20.64 -17.90 -8.36
N ASP A 332 -21.62 -17.15 -7.87
CA ASP A 332 -21.69 -15.69 -8.03
C ASP A 332 -20.92 -14.93 -6.95
N PHE A 333 -20.61 -15.59 -5.83
CA PHE A 333 -19.93 -14.94 -4.73
C PHE A 333 -18.48 -14.56 -5.07
N ARG A 334 -18.07 -13.36 -4.66
CA ARG A 334 -16.72 -12.83 -4.78
C ARG A 334 -16.32 -12.15 -3.47
N HIS A 335 -15.13 -12.49 -2.97
CA HIS A 335 -14.57 -11.82 -1.79
C HIS A 335 -13.59 -10.71 -2.21
N PRO A 336 -13.49 -9.59 -1.47
CA PRO A 336 -12.59 -8.47 -1.83
C PRO A 336 -11.12 -8.87 -1.95
N ASP A 337 -10.59 -9.74 -1.09
CA ASP A 337 -9.20 -10.17 -1.10
C ASP A 337 -8.84 -11.09 -2.29
N TRP A 338 -9.84 -11.67 -2.99
CA TRP A 338 -9.62 -12.44 -4.22
C TRP A 338 -9.12 -11.61 -5.41
N ARG A 339 -8.97 -10.30 -5.21
CA ARG A 339 -8.31 -9.42 -6.18
C ARG A 339 -6.79 -9.51 -6.08
N GLN A 340 -6.28 -10.10 -5.00
CA GLN A 340 -4.84 -10.31 -4.82
C GLN A 340 -4.41 -11.64 -5.40
N PRO A 341 -3.13 -11.77 -5.85
CA PRO A 341 -2.60 -13.05 -6.28
C PRO A 341 -2.55 -14.03 -5.10
N VAL A 342 -2.94 -15.26 -5.35
CA VAL A 342 -2.84 -16.33 -4.36
C VAL A 342 -1.42 -16.86 -4.38
N THR A 343 -0.65 -16.56 -3.36
CA THR A 343 0.75 -17.00 -3.23
C THR A 343 0.94 -17.86 -1.97
N PRO A 344 1.90 -18.80 -1.98
CA PRO A 344 2.27 -19.50 -0.76
C PRO A 344 2.66 -18.52 0.35
N GLY A 345 2.15 -18.75 1.56
CA GLY A 345 2.32 -17.88 2.72
C GLY A 345 1.24 -16.79 2.86
N SER A 346 0.34 -16.61 1.89
CA SER A 346 -0.75 -15.65 2.00
C SER A 346 -1.87 -16.16 2.92
N TYR A 347 -2.51 -15.22 3.61
CA TYR A 347 -3.71 -15.42 4.40
C TYR A 347 -4.90 -14.84 3.63
N MET A 348 -5.90 -15.66 3.31
CA MET A 348 -7.01 -15.25 2.44
C MET A 348 -8.34 -15.88 2.87
N HIS A 349 -9.43 -15.21 2.54
CA HIS A 349 -10.76 -15.80 2.70
C HIS A 349 -11.03 -16.79 1.56
N ALA A 350 -11.57 -17.96 1.91
CA ALA A 350 -11.96 -18.99 0.97
C ALA A 350 -13.43 -19.37 1.16
N LEU A 351 -14.14 -19.59 0.06
CA LEU A 351 -15.52 -20.06 0.09
C LEU A 351 -15.54 -21.58 0.09
N VAL A 352 -16.10 -22.18 1.12
CA VAL A 352 -16.30 -23.64 1.20
C VAL A 352 -17.29 -24.08 0.14
N THR A 353 -16.86 -24.98 -0.73
CA THR A 353 -17.68 -25.53 -1.81
C THR A 353 -18.17 -26.93 -1.51
N ASN A 354 -17.39 -27.74 -0.80
CA ASN A 354 -17.75 -29.09 -0.40
C ASN A 354 -17.09 -29.46 0.94
N VAL A 355 -17.82 -30.19 1.77
CA VAL A 355 -17.34 -30.69 3.06
C VAL A 355 -17.54 -32.19 3.11
N LEU A 356 -16.51 -32.93 3.44
CA LEU A 356 -16.50 -34.35 3.74
C LEU A 356 -15.90 -34.54 5.15
N PRO A 357 -16.11 -35.62 5.84
CA PRO A 357 -15.62 -35.83 7.23
C PRO A 357 -14.13 -35.47 7.42
N TYR A 358 -13.29 -35.85 6.44
CA TYR A 358 -11.83 -35.67 6.52
C TYR A 358 -11.24 -34.78 5.44
N GLN A 359 -12.06 -34.00 4.74
CA GLN A 359 -11.59 -33.13 3.70
C GLN A 359 -12.56 -31.96 3.49
N VAL A 360 -12.02 -30.76 3.44
CA VAL A 360 -12.75 -29.55 3.05
C VAL A 360 -12.21 -29.08 1.72
N THR A 361 -13.08 -28.84 0.77
CA THR A 361 -12.75 -28.17 -0.50
C THR A 361 -13.35 -26.79 -0.47
N ALA A 362 -12.49 -25.78 -0.67
CA ALA A 362 -12.90 -24.40 -0.77
C ALA A 362 -12.30 -23.77 -2.03
N ARG A 363 -12.71 -22.54 -2.38
CA ARG A 363 -12.14 -21.80 -3.48
C ARG A 363 -11.73 -20.40 -3.08
N ILE A 364 -10.64 -19.92 -3.67
CA ILE A 364 -10.17 -18.55 -3.64
C ILE A 364 -10.20 -18.05 -5.09
N GLY A 365 -11.17 -17.22 -5.43
CA GLY A 365 -11.42 -16.85 -6.82
C GLY A 365 -11.79 -18.06 -7.70
N GLN A 366 -10.93 -18.40 -8.66
CA GLN A 366 -11.06 -19.58 -9.53
C GLN A 366 -10.21 -20.77 -9.07
N GLN A 367 -9.33 -20.58 -8.09
CA GLN A 367 -8.42 -21.62 -7.62
C GLN A 367 -9.06 -22.41 -6.49
N GLN A 368 -8.90 -23.75 -6.53
CA GLN A 368 -9.37 -24.63 -5.47
C GLN A 368 -8.29 -24.83 -4.43
N ILE A 369 -8.68 -24.82 -3.16
CA ILE A 369 -7.84 -25.12 -2.00
C ILE A 369 -8.45 -26.28 -1.22
N VAL A 370 -7.60 -27.17 -0.74
CA VAL A 370 -8.01 -28.37 0.02
C VAL A 370 -7.38 -28.31 1.40
N LEU A 371 -8.17 -28.66 2.42
CA LEU A 371 -7.76 -28.81 3.81
C LEU A 371 -8.03 -30.23 4.27
N GLY A 372 -7.03 -30.86 4.86
CA GLY A 372 -7.15 -32.19 5.52
C GLY A 372 -7.35 -32.06 7.03
N PRO A 373 -7.45 -33.21 7.75
CA PRO A 373 -7.71 -33.22 9.20
C PRO A 373 -6.64 -32.50 10.03
N ASP A 374 -5.37 -32.56 9.62
CA ASP A 374 -4.26 -31.91 10.31
C ASP A 374 -4.33 -30.37 10.18
N ASP A 375 -4.92 -29.85 9.07
CA ASP A 375 -5.01 -28.43 8.78
C ASP A 375 -6.03 -27.69 9.66
N PHE A 376 -6.98 -28.42 10.25
CA PHE A 376 -7.96 -27.89 11.19
C PHE A 376 -7.93 -28.55 12.58
N ALA A 377 -6.93 -29.41 12.86
CA ALA A 377 -6.83 -30.13 14.12
C ALA A 377 -6.81 -29.22 15.37
N TRP A 378 -6.28 -28.01 15.24
CA TRP A 378 -6.21 -27.03 16.32
C TRP A 378 -7.61 -26.57 16.82
N THR A 379 -8.67 -26.73 16.00
CA THR A 379 -10.05 -26.45 16.37
C THR A 379 -10.61 -27.43 17.41
N GLY A 380 -9.90 -28.54 17.64
CA GLY A 380 -10.37 -29.66 18.46
C GLY A 380 -11.35 -30.59 17.73
N GLN A 381 -11.66 -30.31 16.46
CA GLN A 381 -12.53 -31.13 15.62
C GLN A 381 -11.70 -32.05 14.73
N ARG A 382 -12.20 -33.23 14.47
CA ARG A 382 -11.58 -34.22 13.56
C ARG A 382 -12.43 -34.51 12.33
N ASP A 383 -13.72 -34.17 12.41
CA ASP A 383 -14.72 -34.34 11.37
C ASP A 383 -15.21 -32.92 10.97
N ALA A 384 -14.94 -32.56 9.74
CA ALA A 384 -15.24 -31.22 9.23
C ALA A 384 -16.74 -30.94 9.12
N GLU A 385 -17.58 -31.96 8.90
CA GLU A 385 -19.03 -31.81 8.79
C GLU A 385 -19.68 -31.33 10.10
N ASN A 386 -18.98 -31.52 11.25
CA ASN A 386 -19.48 -31.07 12.55
C ASN A 386 -19.42 -29.54 12.75
N PHE A 387 -18.60 -28.81 11.97
CA PHE A 387 -18.38 -27.38 12.22
C PHE A 387 -18.28 -26.51 10.98
N LEU A 388 -18.19 -27.09 9.76
CA LEU A 388 -18.17 -26.38 8.48
C LEU A 388 -19.32 -26.84 7.58
N LYS A 389 -19.77 -25.95 6.71
CA LYS A 389 -20.82 -26.20 5.71
C LYS A 389 -20.47 -25.57 4.38
N ALA A 390 -20.96 -26.12 3.28
CA ALA A 390 -20.88 -25.46 1.99
C ALA A 390 -21.52 -24.05 2.07
N GLY A 391 -20.83 -23.08 1.53
CA GLY A 391 -21.22 -21.67 1.63
C GLY A 391 -20.56 -20.88 2.76
N ASP A 392 -19.85 -21.54 3.68
CA ASP A 392 -19.09 -20.83 4.72
C ASP A 392 -17.91 -20.08 4.10
N ILE A 393 -17.68 -18.85 4.59
CA ILE A 393 -16.45 -18.11 4.34
C ILE A 393 -15.47 -18.44 5.46
N ILE A 394 -14.42 -19.13 5.11
CA ILE A 394 -13.32 -19.48 6.04
C ILE A 394 -12.09 -18.64 5.73
N TYR A 395 -11.24 -18.44 6.73
CA TYR A 395 -9.94 -17.82 6.57
C TYR A 395 -8.88 -18.91 6.49
N VAL A 396 -7.98 -18.85 5.53
CA VAL A 396 -6.98 -19.92 5.29
C VAL A 396 -5.59 -19.31 5.11
N HIS A 397 -4.58 -20.03 5.61
CA HIS A 397 -3.19 -19.77 5.29
C HIS A 397 -2.78 -20.71 4.16
N VAL A 398 -2.40 -20.16 3.01
CA VAL A 398 -2.02 -20.91 1.81
C VAL A 398 -0.62 -21.48 2.00
N MET A 399 -0.49 -22.81 1.98
CA MET A 399 0.77 -23.49 2.16
C MET A 399 1.50 -23.70 0.83
N PRO A 400 2.86 -23.78 0.84
CA PRO A 400 3.60 -24.19 -0.34
C PRO A 400 3.17 -25.60 -0.78
N SER A 401 2.78 -25.76 -2.05
CA SER A 401 2.45 -27.09 -2.60
C SER A 401 3.71 -27.76 -3.11
N SER A 402 3.91 -29.02 -2.74
CA SER A 402 4.97 -29.86 -3.29
C SER A 402 4.60 -30.52 -4.62
N ASP A 403 3.31 -30.50 -5.00
CA ASP A 403 2.80 -31.11 -6.23
C ASP A 403 2.42 -30.07 -7.26
N SER A 404 2.86 -30.30 -8.50
CA SER A 404 2.54 -29.49 -9.69
C SER A 404 1.06 -29.57 -10.14
N ASN A 405 0.21 -30.24 -9.41
CA ASN A 405 -1.24 -30.28 -9.65
C ASN A 405 -1.90 -29.01 -9.11
N LEU A 406 -2.72 -28.38 -9.91
CA LEU A 406 -3.46 -27.12 -9.75
C LEU A 406 -4.27 -26.94 -8.43
N LEU A 407 -4.16 -27.85 -7.47
CA LEU A 407 -4.84 -27.77 -6.16
C LEU A 407 -3.92 -27.12 -5.13
N LEU A 408 -4.37 -26.01 -4.58
CA LEU A 408 -3.70 -25.37 -3.43
C LEU A 408 -3.95 -26.21 -2.18
N HIS A 409 -3.01 -26.16 -1.25
CA HIS A 409 -3.15 -26.70 0.10
C HIS A 409 -3.12 -25.54 1.11
N GLY A 410 -3.86 -25.63 2.20
CA GLY A 410 -3.87 -24.58 3.21
C GLY A 410 -4.33 -25.08 4.57
N THR A 411 -3.99 -24.32 5.61
CA THR A 411 -4.47 -24.55 6.98
C THR A 411 -5.65 -23.63 7.29
N LEU A 412 -6.61 -24.12 8.06
CA LEU A 412 -7.73 -23.32 8.55
C LEU A 412 -7.22 -22.32 9.59
N GLU A 413 -7.63 -21.06 9.43
CA GLU A 413 -7.35 -20.00 10.37
C GLU A 413 -8.64 -19.33 10.83
N GLN A 414 -8.54 -18.42 11.78
CA GLN A 414 -9.67 -17.64 12.28
C GLN A 414 -9.45 -16.16 11.98
N ASP A 415 -10.51 -15.44 11.62
CA ASP A 415 -10.51 -14.00 11.57
C ASP A 415 -11.45 -13.46 12.66
N SER A 416 -10.88 -13.13 13.81
CA SER A 416 -11.61 -12.59 14.95
C SER A 416 -11.68 -11.06 14.97
N GLY A 417 -11.05 -10.38 14.01
CA GLY A 417 -10.93 -8.92 13.96
C GLY A 417 -9.76 -8.37 14.77
N ILE A 418 -8.89 -9.21 15.36
CA ILE A 418 -7.64 -8.77 16.01
C ILE A 418 -6.77 -8.05 14.97
N GLN A 419 -6.22 -6.92 15.37
CA GLN A 419 -5.28 -6.13 14.59
C GLN A 419 -3.87 -6.23 15.18
N GLY A 420 -2.87 -6.14 14.30
CA GLY A 420 -1.47 -6.06 14.69
C GLY A 420 -0.77 -4.97 13.91
N SER A 421 0.20 -4.33 14.55
CA SER A 421 1.02 -3.30 13.92
C SER A 421 2.49 -3.51 14.31
N LEU A 422 3.38 -3.27 13.35
CA LEU A 422 4.82 -3.35 13.53
C LEU A 422 5.50 -2.17 12.85
N MET A 423 6.50 -1.56 13.50
CA MET A 423 7.37 -0.57 12.89
C MET A 423 8.80 -0.82 13.33
N ALA A 424 9.74 -0.79 12.38
CA ALA A 424 11.17 -0.90 12.63
C ALA A 424 11.90 0.31 12.07
N VAL A 425 12.85 0.85 12.86
CA VAL A 425 13.67 1.99 12.45
C VAL A 425 15.16 1.70 12.67
N ASP A 426 16.00 2.25 11.83
CA ASP A 426 17.45 2.31 12.03
C ASP A 426 17.80 3.32 13.11
N ASN A 427 18.58 2.90 14.12
CA ASN A 427 18.91 3.73 15.28
C ASN A 427 19.84 4.88 14.94
N THR A 428 20.59 4.82 13.84
CA THR A 428 21.62 5.80 13.46
C THR A 428 21.13 6.85 12.49
N SER A 429 20.08 6.54 11.73
CA SER A 429 19.52 7.43 10.71
C SER A 429 18.07 7.87 11.00
N GLY A 430 17.29 7.09 11.74
CA GLY A 430 15.85 7.28 11.92
C GLY A 430 15.02 6.80 10.72
N GLU A 431 15.63 6.09 9.80
CA GLU A 431 14.95 5.52 8.61
C GLU A 431 13.96 4.44 9.01
N VAL A 432 12.72 4.52 8.52
CA VAL A 432 11.71 3.48 8.71
C VAL A 432 11.99 2.36 7.73
N LEU A 433 12.50 1.24 8.22
CA LEU A 433 12.91 0.08 7.43
C LEU A 433 11.74 -0.84 7.07
N ALA A 434 10.76 -0.95 7.95
CA ALA A 434 9.54 -1.75 7.74
C ALA A 434 8.37 -1.15 8.53
N MET A 435 7.16 -1.26 7.96
CA MET A 435 5.94 -0.77 8.60
C MET A 435 4.71 -1.60 8.20
N VAL A 436 4.01 -2.13 9.20
CA VAL A 436 2.72 -2.83 9.06
C VAL A 436 1.69 -2.09 9.89
N GLY A 437 0.62 -1.61 9.26
CA GLY A 437 -0.42 -0.82 9.89
C GLY A 437 -1.68 -1.58 10.30
N GLY A 438 -1.73 -2.89 10.06
CA GLY A 438 -2.91 -3.70 10.36
C GLY A 438 -2.83 -5.11 9.76
N ARG A 439 -3.91 -5.86 9.87
CA ARG A 439 -4.00 -7.22 9.35
C ARG A 439 -4.19 -7.25 7.82
N ASP A 440 -5.08 -6.42 7.28
CA ASP A 440 -5.40 -6.35 5.86
C ASP A 440 -5.70 -4.90 5.46
N PHE A 441 -4.91 -4.37 4.52
CA PHE A 441 -5.03 -3.00 4.00
C PHE A 441 -6.33 -2.80 3.19
N ASN A 442 -6.81 -3.83 2.49
CA ASN A 442 -8.03 -3.71 1.68
C ASN A 442 -9.29 -3.64 2.54
N LEU A 443 -9.26 -4.25 3.73
CA LEU A 443 -10.34 -4.13 4.71
C LEU A 443 -10.23 -2.84 5.52
N SER A 444 -9.00 -2.37 5.82
CA SER A 444 -8.77 -1.15 6.59
C SER A 444 -7.48 -0.46 6.20
N GLN A 445 -7.59 0.71 5.58
CA GLN A 445 -6.44 1.56 5.24
C GLN A 445 -5.90 2.36 6.44
N PHE A 446 -6.58 2.30 7.59
CA PHE A 446 -6.16 2.96 8.81
C PHE A 446 -4.82 2.40 9.28
N ASN A 447 -3.78 3.27 9.30
CA ASN A 447 -2.43 2.88 9.69
C ASN A 447 -2.26 2.93 11.21
N ARG A 448 -2.34 1.77 11.86
CA ARG A 448 -2.24 1.70 13.32
C ARG A 448 -0.84 1.99 13.86
N ALA A 449 0.18 1.95 13.00
CA ALA A 449 1.54 2.33 13.39
C ALA A 449 1.68 3.84 13.61
N THR A 450 0.98 4.66 12.79
CA THR A 450 1.15 6.12 12.76
C THR A 450 -0.07 6.91 13.22
N GLN A 451 -1.27 6.30 13.21
CA GLN A 451 -2.54 7.00 13.45
C GLN A 451 -3.31 6.52 14.70
N ALA A 452 -3.06 5.28 15.17
CA ALA A 452 -3.77 4.75 16.33
C ALA A 452 -3.12 5.23 17.62
N GLU A 453 -3.82 6.05 18.36
CA GLU A 453 -3.48 6.37 19.74
C GLU A 453 -4.02 5.28 20.67
N ARG A 454 -3.10 4.50 21.28
CA ARG A 454 -3.42 3.35 22.14
C ARG A 454 -2.75 3.50 23.48
N GLN A 455 -3.40 3.01 24.52
CA GLN A 455 -2.91 3.09 25.89
C GLN A 455 -1.59 2.31 26.02
N THR A 456 -0.54 2.99 26.52
CA THR A 456 0.83 2.47 26.53
C THR A 456 1.09 1.39 27.57
N GLY A 457 0.31 1.38 28.65
CA GLY A 457 0.53 0.48 29.77
C GLY A 457 1.96 0.56 30.30
N SER A 458 2.52 -0.57 30.70
CA SER A 458 3.87 -0.63 31.29
C SER A 458 5.01 -0.20 30.37
N SER A 459 4.76 0.01 29.07
CA SER A 459 5.78 0.59 28.16
C SER A 459 6.04 2.08 28.44
N PHE A 460 5.23 2.73 29.29
CA PHE A 460 5.47 4.08 29.78
C PHE A 460 6.51 4.14 30.92
N LYS A 461 6.74 3.06 31.65
CA LYS A 461 7.64 3.02 32.82
C LYS A 461 9.08 3.50 32.53
N PRO A 462 9.68 3.25 31.34
CA PRO A 462 11.00 3.79 31.03
C PRO A 462 11.12 5.30 31.21
N TYR A 463 10.08 6.09 30.94
CA TYR A 463 10.10 7.55 31.13
C TYR A 463 10.05 7.93 32.61
N VAL A 464 9.33 7.15 33.43
CA VAL A 464 9.32 7.32 34.90
C VAL A 464 10.70 7.04 35.47
N TYR A 465 11.33 5.93 35.03
CA TYR A 465 12.67 5.55 35.50
C TYR A 465 13.74 6.48 34.97
N ALA A 466 13.65 6.95 33.72
CA ALA A 466 14.57 7.97 33.18
C ALA A 466 14.52 9.26 34.00
N ALA A 467 13.30 9.73 34.36
CA ALA A 467 13.14 10.89 35.22
C ALA A 467 13.76 10.68 36.62
N ALA A 468 13.65 9.48 37.17
CA ALA A 468 14.29 9.14 38.45
C ALA A 468 15.82 9.05 38.35
N VAL A 469 16.35 8.47 37.26
CA VAL A 469 17.79 8.39 36.97
C VAL A 469 18.39 9.78 36.78
N ASP A 470 17.70 10.71 36.16
CA ASP A 470 18.08 12.12 36.05
C ASP A 470 18.22 12.79 37.42
N GLU A 471 17.41 12.35 38.41
CA GLU A 471 17.52 12.79 39.82
C GLU A 471 18.55 11.99 40.62
N GLY A 472 19.33 11.12 39.97
CA GLY A 472 20.40 10.37 40.59
C GLY A 472 20.06 8.97 41.10
N ALA A 473 18.87 8.44 40.76
CA ALA A 473 18.53 7.05 41.08
C ALA A 473 19.42 6.08 40.30
N ARG A 474 19.79 4.96 40.91
CA ARG A 474 20.70 3.95 40.38
C ARG A 474 20.02 2.58 40.32
N PRO A 475 20.39 1.69 39.40
CA PRO A 475 19.80 0.35 39.28
C PRO A 475 19.84 -0.48 40.58
N GLU A 476 20.86 -0.31 41.39
CA GLU A 476 21.08 -1.00 42.67
C GLU A 476 20.32 -0.40 43.86
N ASP A 477 19.73 0.79 43.75
CA ASP A 477 18.99 1.44 44.82
C ASP A 477 17.77 0.60 45.20
N ILE A 478 17.52 0.55 46.54
CA ILE A 478 16.41 -0.27 47.07
C ILE A 478 15.12 0.55 47.13
N ILE A 479 14.04 -0.07 46.63
CA ILE A 479 12.67 0.42 46.75
C ILE A 479 11.79 -0.69 47.39
N VAL A 480 10.82 -0.29 48.19
CA VAL A 480 9.95 -1.27 48.87
C VAL A 480 8.70 -1.54 48.02
N ASP A 481 8.53 -2.75 47.56
CA ASP A 481 7.31 -3.24 46.89
C ASP A 481 6.35 -3.80 47.95
N ALA A 482 5.49 -2.93 48.48
CA ALA A 482 4.49 -3.24 49.49
C ALA A 482 3.26 -2.36 49.31
N PRO A 483 2.08 -2.78 49.83
CA PRO A 483 0.85 -2.02 49.73
C PRO A 483 1.03 -0.57 50.19
N VAL A 484 0.50 0.37 49.42
CA VAL A 484 0.59 1.80 49.69
C VAL A 484 -0.66 2.50 49.13
N THR A 485 -1.12 3.48 49.88
CA THR A 485 -2.20 4.37 49.44
C THR A 485 -1.67 5.79 49.38
N PHE A 486 -1.79 6.42 48.24
CA PHE A 486 -1.40 7.81 48.01
C PHE A 486 -2.62 8.71 48.20
N THR A 487 -2.45 9.82 48.86
CA THR A 487 -3.47 10.87 48.89
C THR A 487 -3.30 11.77 47.68
N THR A 488 -4.27 11.77 46.78
CA THR A 488 -4.25 12.61 45.58
C THR A 488 -5.33 13.67 45.62
N ALA A 489 -5.26 14.65 44.72
CA ALA A 489 -6.27 15.73 44.62
C ALA A 489 -7.68 15.21 44.29
N VAL A 490 -7.78 14.02 43.71
CA VAL A 490 -9.07 13.37 43.31
C VAL A 490 -9.50 12.25 44.27
N GLY A 491 -8.77 12.05 45.37
CA GLY A 491 -9.05 11.01 46.38
C GLY A 491 -7.86 10.04 46.57
N PRO A 492 -8.06 9.03 47.45
CA PRO A 492 -7.02 8.03 47.70
C PRO A 492 -6.80 7.15 46.47
N TYR A 493 -5.53 6.86 46.16
CA TYR A 493 -5.12 5.96 45.08
C TYR A 493 -4.25 4.84 45.66
N THR A 494 -4.68 3.60 45.47
CA THR A 494 -3.97 2.38 45.92
C THR A 494 -3.60 1.53 44.69
N PRO A 495 -2.35 1.61 44.19
CA PRO A 495 -1.91 0.77 43.10
C PRO A 495 -1.73 -0.68 43.52
N HIS A 496 -1.98 -1.61 42.60
CA HIS A 496 -1.72 -3.05 42.74
C HIS A 496 -0.69 -3.51 41.74
N ASN A 497 0.09 -4.52 42.11
CA ASN A 497 0.91 -5.25 41.14
C ASN A 497 0.01 -6.19 40.29
N TYR A 498 0.50 -6.57 39.13
CA TYR A 498 -0.25 -7.38 38.17
C TYR A 498 -0.70 -8.75 38.75
N ASP A 499 0.14 -9.34 39.60
CA ASP A 499 -0.05 -10.64 40.24
C ASP A 499 -0.64 -10.55 41.67
N ASP A 500 -1.01 -9.35 42.09
CA ASP A 500 -1.47 -9.02 43.48
C ASP A 500 -0.48 -9.48 44.56
N THR A 501 0.79 -9.73 44.23
CA THR A 501 1.83 -10.09 45.16
C THR A 501 2.75 -8.91 45.51
N PHE A 502 3.50 -9.02 46.60
CA PHE A 502 4.43 -8.00 47.09
C PHE A 502 5.75 -8.66 47.50
N GLU A 503 6.88 -8.09 47.05
CA GLU A 503 8.21 -8.68 47.25
C GLU A 503 9.00 -8.00 48.39
N GLY A 504 8.50 -6.90 48.93
CA GLY A 504 9.21 -6.15 49.94
C GLY A 504 10.38 -5.32 49.37
N PRO A 505 11.53 -5.23 50.03
CA PRO A 505 12.67 -4.48 49.55
C PRO A 505 13.29 -5.17 48.31
N VAL A 506 13.28 -4.48 47.15
CA VAL A 506 13.87 -4.95 45.89
C VAL A 506 14.74 -3.84 45.28
N THR A 507 15.68 -4.21 44.40
CA THR A 507 16.44 -3.22 43.63
C THR A 507 15.57 -2.57 42.55
N LEU A 508 15.91 -1.36 42.11
CA LEU A 508 15.22 -0.73 40.98
C LEU A 508 15.37 -1.57 39.69
N ALA A 509 16.51 -2.24 39.51
CA ALA A 509 16.72 -3.11 38.37
C ALA A 509 15.75 -4.31 38.40
N HIS A 510 15.55 -4.96 39.53
CA HIS A 510 14.59 -6.06 39.66
C HIS A 510 13.15 -5.58 39.48
N ALA A 511 12.76 -4.48 40.16
CA ALA A 511 11.43 -3.90 40.02
C ALA A 511 11.11 -3.50 38.57
N PHE A 512 12.10 -3.06 37.80
CA PHE A 512 11.96 -2.71 36.39
C PHE A 512 11.85 -3.96 35.49
N SER A 513 12.71 -4.97 35.73
CA SER A 513 12.74 -6.24 35.03
C SER A 513 11.40 -6.96 35.08
N ASP A 514 10.83 -7.04 36.28
CA ASP A 514 9.52 -7.67 36.55
C ASP A 514 8.34 -6.73 36.34
N SER A 515 8.64 -5.50 35.89
CA SER A 515 7.60 -4.52 35.60
C SER A 515 6.64 -4.22 36.78
N ARG A 516 7.17 -4.25 38.03
CA ARG A 516 6.36 -4.00 39.25
C ARG A 516 5.70 -2.64 39.20
N ASN A 517 4.42 -2.59 39.57
CA ASN A 517 3.62 -1.37 39.48
C ASN A 517 3.91 -0.41 40.66
N ILE A 518 3.90 -0.93 41.87
CA ILE A 518 4.07 -0.11 43.09
C ILE A 518 5.40 0.64 43.10
N PRO A 519 6.55 0.02 42.82
CA PRO A 519 7.83 0.71 42.65
C PRO A 519 7.78 1.85 41.63
N ALA A 520 7.14 1.63 40.46
CA ALA A 520 7.04 2.67 39.42
C ALA A 520 6.22 3.88 39.91
N VAL A 521 5.08 3.66 40.60
CA VAL A 521 4.25 4.73 41.14
C VAL A 521 4.98 5.49 42.30
N LYS A 522 5.71 4.77 43.16
CA LYS A 522 6.55 5.39 44.21
C LYS A 522 7.66 6.26 43.63
N LEU A 523 8.29 5.83 42.52
CA LEU A 523 9.29 6.63 41.80
C LEU A 523 8.64 7.91 41.24
N ALA A 524 7.50 7.74 40.53
CA ALA A 524 6.79 8.87 39.96
C ALA A 524 6.32 9.90 41.00
N GLU A 525 5.87 9.42 42.14
CA GLU A 525 5.49 10.30 43.27
C GLU A 525 6.71 11.05 43.83
N ARG A 526 7.84 10.34 44.05
CA ARG A 526 9.09 10.91 44.54
C ARG A 526 9.67 11.98 43.61
N VAL A 527 9.70 11.72 42.32
CA VAL A 527 10.22 12.62 41.28
C VAL A 527 9.25 13.77 40.98
N GLY A 528 7.97 13.50 41.13
CA GLY A 528 6.86 14.40 40.78
C GLY A 528 6.41 14.24 39.31
N MET A 529 5.09 14.10 39.14
CA MET A 529 4.50 13.86 37.81
C MET A 529 4.81 14.94 36.78
N LYS A 530 5.02 16.20 37.19
CA LYS A 530 5.41 17.26 36.24
C LYS A 530 6.75 16.95 35.53
N LYS A 531 7.72 16.40 36.27
CA LYS A 531 9.01 16.02 35.66
C LYS A 531 8.89 14.78 34.82
N VAL A 532 8.15 13.77 35.26
CA VAL A 532 7.88 12.56 34.46
C VAL A 532 7.24 12.95 33.11
N ILE A 533 6.25 13.85 33.11
CA ILE A 533 5.60 14.36 31.90
C ILE A 533 6.60 15.10 31.00
N ALA A 534 7.42 15.99 31.60
CA ALA A 534 8.44 16.71 30.82
C ALA A 534 9.40 15.74 30.13
N VAL A 535 9.88 14.70 30.82
CA VAL A 535 10.72 13.65 30.26
C VAL A 535 9.98 12.88 29.15
N ALA A 536 8.73 12.48 29.35
CA ALA A 536 7.96 11.80 28.31
C ALA A 536 7.85 12.65 27.01
N HIS A 537 7.60 13.95 27.15
CA HIS A 537 7.61 14.87 26.00
C HIS A 537 9.01 15.06 25.37
N GLN A 538 10.08 15.09 26.15
CA GLN A 538 11.46 15.11 25.62
C GLN A 538 11.74 13.86 24.78
N PHE A 539 11.23 12.70 25.21
CA PHE A 539 11.30 11.47 24.41
C PHE A 539 10.40 11.48 23.19
N GLY A 540 9.51 12.47 23.04
CA GLY A 540 8.73 12.71 21.84
C GLY A 540 7.26 12.26 21.88
N LEU A 541 6.73 11.90 23.04
CA LEU A 541 5.29 11.67 23.17
C LEU A 541 4.55 13.01 23.03
N ALA A 542 3.65 13.11 22.05
CA ALA A 542 2.98 14.37 21.71
C ALA A 542 1.64 14.55 22.44
N SER A 543 1.03 13.46 22.89
CA SER A 543 -0.28 13.48 23.55
C SER A 543 -0.28 14.31 24.85
N THR A 544 -1.43 14.91 25.19
CA THR A 544 -1.59 15.60 26.47
C THR A 544 -1.60 14.59 27.60
N ILE A 545 -0.64 14.70 28.52
CA ILE A 545 -0.46 13.79 29.65
C ILE A 545 -0.96 14.45 30.91
N PRO A 546 -2.05 13.95 31.55
CA PRO A 546 -2.55 14.51 32.78
C PRO A 546 -1.64 14.18 33.97
N PRO A 547 -1.44 15.10 34.94
CA PRO A 547 -0.47 14.94 36.02
C PRO A 547 -1.01 14.08 37.19
N PHE A 548 -1.57 12.89 36.87
CA PHE A 548 -2.09 11.95 37.88
C PHE A 548 -1.16 10.75 38.05
N LEU A 549 -1.02 10.23 39.28
CA LEU A 549 -0.15 9.09 39.56
C LEU A 549 -0.42 7.83 38.72
N PRO A 550 -1.68 7.46 38.36
CA PRO A 550 -1.94 6.32 37.48
C PRO A 550 -1.23 6.39 36.12
N VAL A 551 -0.89 7.59 35.65
CA VAL A 551 -0.12 7.78 34.41
C VAL A 551 1.26 7.09 34.46
N ALA A 552 1.84 6.95 35.66
CA ALA A 552 3.10 6.20 35.84
C ALA A 552 3.01 4.73 35.40
N LEU A 553 1.77 4.19 35.31
CA LEU A 553 1.45 2.84 34.83
C LEU A 553 1.01 2.84 33.35
N GLY A 554 1.08 4.00 32.66
CA GLY A 554 0.77 4.13 31.26
C GLY A 554 -0.72 4.27 30.92
N SER A 555 -1.51 4.93 31.80
CA SER A 555 -2.87 5.38 31.44
C SER A 555 -2.82 6.61 30.50
N VAL A 556 -1.91 6.58 29.52
CA VAL A 556 -1.68 7.60 28.49
C VAL A 556 -1.63 6.91 27.13
N GLU A 557 -2.14 7.57 26.12
CA GLU A 557 -2.17 7.05 24.76
C GLU A 557 -0.99 7.59 23.96
N ALA A 558 -0.44 6.74 23.09
CA ALA A 558 0.58 7.10 22.13
C ALA A 558 0.45 6.23 20.88
N THR A 559 1.01 6.69 19.76
CA THR A 559 1.15 5.88 18.56
C THR A 559 2.35 4.93 18.68
N LEU A 560 2.35 3.86 17.87
CA LEU A 560 3.50 2.96 17.81
C LEU A 560 4.75 3.70 17.31
N GLN A 561 4.60 4.61 16.35
CA GLN A 561 5.69 5.44 15.83
C GLN A 561 6.34 6.30 16.94
N GLU A 562 5.55 6.94 17.80
CA GLU A 562 6.07 7.72 18.92
C GLU A 562 6.87 6.85 19.89
N GLN A 563 6.34 5.67 20.24
CA GLN A 563 7.02 4.73 21.11
C GLN A 563 8.33 4.21 20.52
N VAL A 564 8.33 3.83 19.23
CA VAL A 564 9.55 3.38 18.52
C VAL A 564 10.59 4.51 18.46
N ALA A 565 10.17 5.71 18.09
CA ALA A 565 11.07 6.89 18.05
C ALA A 565 11.64 7.22 19.42
N ALA A 566 10.84 7.12 20.50
CA ALA A 566 11.30 7.36 21.85
C ALA A 566 12.31 6.31 22.31
N PHE A 567 12.03 5.04 22.06
CA PHE A 567 12.91 3.93 22.46
C PHE A 567 14.22 3.88 21.68
N SER A 568 14.23 4.30 20.40
CA SER A 568 15.47 4.35 19.60
C SER A 568 16.52 5.30 20.18
N SER A 569 16.12 6.24 21.05
CA SER A 569 17.07 7.13 21.73
C SER A 569 17.95 6.42 22.77
N PHE A 570 17.49 5.30 23.36
CA PHE A 570 18.29 4.59 24.36
C PHE A 570 19.56 3.96 23.78
N PRO A 571 19.51 3.14 22.70
CA PRO A 571 20.74 2.63 22.08
C PRO A 571 21.57 3.73 21.40
N ASN A 572 21.00 4.90 21.13
CA ASN A 572 21.65 6.05 20.51
C ASN A 572 22.08 7.12 21.50
N ASP A 573 22.55 6.69 22.69
CA ASP A 573 23.14 7.57 23.75
C ASP A 573 22.23 8.78 24.12
N GLY A 574 20.92 8.62 24.03
CA GLY A 574 19.94 9.64 24.41
C GLY A 574 19.51 10.57 23.27
N VAL A 575 20.01 10.35 22.06
CA VAL A 575 19.64 11.13 20.87
C VAL A 575 18.48 10.44 20.14
N ARG A 576 17.38 11.15 20.00
CA ARG A 576 16.22 10.70 19.21
C ARG A 576 16.32 11.22 17.78
N LEU A 577 16.18 10.32 16.82
CA LEU A 577 16.07 10.64 15.42
C LEU A 577 14.60 10.55 14.99
N GLY A 578 14.15 11.53 14.23
CA GLY A 578 12.76 11.53 13.72
C GLY A 578 12.55 10.44 12.68
N PRO A 579 11.60 9.52 12.88
CA PRO A 579 11.28 8.52 11.85
C PRO A 579 10.87 9.18 10.54
N HIS A 580 11.47 8.76 9.43
CA HIS A 580 11.16 9.28 8.10
C HIS A 580 11.11 8.15 7.07
N LEU A 581 10.34 8.37 5.99
CA LEU A 581 10.01 7.37 4.96
C LEU A 581 10.76 7.62 3.66
N ILE A 582 11.22 8.86 3.43
CA ILE A 582 11.80 9.31 2.17
C ILE A 582 13.23 9.80 2.43
N ARG A 583 14.20 9.26 1.69
CA ARG A 583 15.58 9.72 1.65
C ARG A 583 15.73 10.91 0.71
N LYS A 584 15.24 10.74 -0.53
CA LYS A 584 15.45 11.68 -1.63
C LYS A 584 14.35 11.58 -2.67
N VAL A 585 14.01 12.71 -3.29
CA VAL A 585 13.11 12.78 -4.45
C VAL A 585 13.86 13.42 -5.61
N THR A 586 13.81 12.79 -6.78
CA THR A 586 14.35 13.35 -8.03
C THR A 586 13.24 13.43 -9.08
N ASN A 587 13.40 14.32 -10.06
CA ASN A 587 12.57 14.31 -11.25
C ASN A 587 13.01 13.21 -12.24
N ALA A 588 12.30 13.09 -13.36
CA ALA A 588 12.61 12.13 -14.43
C ALA A 588 14.02 12.31 -15.03
N ASP A 589 14.59 13.51 -14.98
CA ASP A 589 15.95 13.84 -15.48
C ASP A 589 17.05 13.52 -14.44
N GLY A 590 16.68 13.07 -13.24
CA GLY A 590 17.61 12.76 -12.16
C GLY A 590 18.02 13.98 -11.30
N LEU A 591 17.43 15.17 -11.54
CA LEU A 591 17.66 16.34 -10.70
C LEU A 591 17.01 16.13 -9.34
N THR A 592 17.77 16.30 -8.27
CA THR A 592 17.25 16.24 -6.89
C THR A 592 16.33 17.43 -6.63
N LEU A 593 15.09 17.12 -6.25
CA LEU A 593 14.07 18.09 -5.86
C LEU A 593 14.00 18.29 -4.36
N ALA A 594 14.19 17.22 -3.60
CA ALA A 594 14.22 17.23 -2.14
C ALA A 594 15.14 16.14 -1.60
N GLU A 595 15.76 16.45 -0.46
CA GLU A 595 16.40 15.49 0.43
C GLU A 595 15.85 15.74 1.83
N ASN A 596 15.50 14.66 2.53
CA ASN A 596 14.98 14.77 3.88
C ASN A 596 16.11 14.60 4.89
N PRO A 597 16.61 15.68 5.49
CA PRO A 597 17.54 15.56 6.58
C PRO A 597 16.84 14.98 7.81
N THR A 598 17.50 14.04 8.48
CA THR A 598 17.00 13.46 9.72
C THR A 598 16.79 14.54 10.78
N THR A 599 15.62 14.58 11.38
CA THR A 599 15.36 15.44 12.54
C THR A 599 16.04 14.87 13.77
N VAL A 600 16.88 15.67 14.44
CA VAL A 600 17.66 15.26 15.60
C VAL A 600 17.19 16.01 16.83
N ALA A 601 16.94 15.29 17.93
CA ALA A 601 16.57 15.86 19.22
C ALA A 601 17.25 15.10 20.37
N GLU A 602 17.72 15.82 21.37
CA GLU A 602 18.22 15.22 22.61
C GLU A 602 17.02 14.88 23.51
N SER A 603 16.80 13.58 23.77
CA SER A 603 15.75 13.10 24.68
C SER A 603 16.22 13.02 26.12
N THR A 604 17.49 12.70 26.34
CA THR A 604 18.10 12.61 27.68
C THR A 604 19.63 12.65 27.58
N SER A 605 20.31 12.83 28.72
CA SER A 605 21.76 12.80 28.77
C SER A 605 22.32 11.40 28.44
N ILE A 606 23.55 11.35 27.89
CA ILE A 606 24.27 10.09 27.66
C ILE A 606 24.34 9.23 28.91
N LYS A 607 24.56 9.86 30.08
CA LYS A 607 24.64 9.17 31.39
C LYS A 607 23.31 8.48 31.70
N THR A 608 22.20 9.19 31.56
CA THR A 608 20.84 8.66 31.82
C THR A 608 20.52 7.56 30.81
N ALA A 609 20.78 7.77 29.51
CA ALA A 609 20.55 6.75 28.46
C ALA A 609 21.28 5.45 28.78
N ARG A 610 22.60 5.51 29.11
CA ARG A 610 23.40 4.32 29.46
C ARG A 610 22.96 3.64 30.75
N THR A 611 22.51 4.40 31.76
CA THR A 611 21.93 3.84 32.97
C THR A 611 20.58 3.14 32.64
N MET A 612 19.73 3.75 31.81
CA MET A 612 18.49 3.13 31.33
C MET A 612 18.75 1.89 30.50
N MET A 613 19.82 1.87 29.69
CA MET A 613 20.23 0.66 28.97
C MET A 613 20.53 -0.50 29.91
N THR A 614 21.17 -0.24 31.07
CA THR A 614 21.38 -1.29 32.09
C THR A 614 20.04 -1.86 32.57
N LEU A 615 19.02 -1.01 32.80
CA LEU A 615 17.69 -1.44 33.21
C LEU A 615 16.96 -2.20 32.09
N LEU A 616 16.96 -1.67 30.87
CA LEU A 616 16.25 -2.27 29.71
C LEU A 616 16.80 -3.64 29.34
N LYS A 617 18.09 -3.88 29.52
CA LYS A 617 18.72 -5.20 29.32
C LYS A 617 18.22 -6.24 30.33
N THR A 618 17.86 -5.84 31.56
CA THR A 618 17.32 -6.82 32.56
C THR A 618 15.98 -7.38 32.13
N VAL A 619 15.21 -6.68 31.33
CA VAL A 619 13.87 -7.10 30.87
C VAL A 619 13.99 -8.30 29.93
N THR A 620 15.05 -8.36 29.10
CA THR A 620 15.33 -9.47 28.15
C THR A 620 16.29 -10.52 28.72
N ALA A 621 16.82 -10.29 29.92
CA ALA A 621 17.64 -11.25 30.63
C ALA A 621 16.80 -12.37 31.28
N PRO A 622 17.40 -13.52 31.66
CA PRO A 622 16.68 -14.57 32.38
C PRO A 622 15.97 -14.02 33.64
N GLY A 623 14.67 -14.34 33.75
CA GLY A 623 13.81 -13.84 34.82
C GLY A 623 13.09 -12.54 34.53
N GLY A 624 13.42 -11.83 33.44
CA GLY A 624 12.69 -10.64 33.03
C GLY A 624 11.43 -10.94 32.22
N THR A 625 10.55 -9.93 32.10
CA THR A 625 9.24 -10.10 31.41
C THR A 625 9.34 -10.38 29.91
N ALA A 626 10.54 -10.28 29.31
CA ALA A 626 10.85 -10.60 27.92
C ALA A 626 12.03 -11.57 27.79
N ALA A 627 12.21 -12.46 28.74
CA ALA A 627 13.34 -13.43 28.76
C ALA A 627 13.40 -14.33 27.51
N ASP A 628 12.28 -14.58 26.84
CA ASP A 628 12.19 -15.38 25.61
C ASP A 628 12.99 -14.74 24.45
N ALA A 629 13.29 -13.42 24.50
CA ALA A 629 14.15 -12.76 23.52
C ALA A 629 15.60 -13.30 23.52
N ALA A 630 16.02 -14.00 24.57
CA ALA A 630 17.34 -14.65 24.64
C ALA A 630 17.57 -15.68 23.53
N VAL A 631 16.51 -16.21 22.90
CA VAL A 631 16.59 -17.12 21.74
C VAL A 631 17.31 -16.49 20.53
N LEU A 632 17.36 -15.19 20.47
CA LEU A 632 18.06 -14.45 19.39
C LEU A 632 19.59 -14.58 19.50
N HIS A 633 20.14 -14.93 20.66
CA HIS A 633 21.60 -15.01 20.92
C HIS A 633 22.34 -13.72 20.50
N HIS A 634 21.65 -12.58 20.64
CA HIS A 634 22.10 -11.26 20.17
C HIS A 634 21.89 -10.22 21.27
N PRO A 635 22.70 -9.14 21.33
CA PRO A 635 22.46 -8.04 22.27
C PRO A 635 21.13 -7.37 21.99
N VAL A 636 20.15 -7.54 22.86
CA VAL A 636 18.83 -6.93 22.76
C VAL A 636 18.35 -6.42 24.11
N ALA A 637 17.55 -5.36 24.07
CA ALA A 637 16.90 -4.78 25.22
C ALA A 637 15.50 -4.28 24.85
N GLY A 638 14.63 -4.05 25.81
CA GLY A 638 13.29 -3.58 25.51
C GLY A 638 12.38 -3.49 26.72
N LYS A 639 11.08 -3.28 26.45
CA LYS A 639 10.05 -3.23 27.48
C LYS A 639 8.73 -3.76 26.97
N THR A 640 8.07 -4.59 27.77
CA THR A 640 6.70 -5.04 27.59
C THR A 640 5.72 -3.94 28.03
N GLY A 641 4.61 -3.79 27.29
CA GLY A 641 3.46 -3.00 27.68
C GLY A 641 2.21 -3.88 27.71
N THR A 642 1.44 -3.77 28.76
CA THR A 642 0.16 -4.46 28.90
C THR A 642 -0.80 -3.50 29.59
N THR A 643 -1.99 -3.33 29.05
CA THR A 643 -3.03 -2.53 29.66
C THR A 643 -3.95 -3.38 30.53
N THR A 644 -4.76 -2.71 31.35
CA THR A 644 -5.79 -3.36 32.15
C THR A 644 -6.68 -4.22 31.24
N ASP A 645 -7.09 -5.39 31.71
CA ASP A 645 -7.95 -6.33 30.99
C ASP A 645 -7.38 -6.82 29.65
N PHE A 646 -6.05 -6.70 29.43
CA PHE A 646 -5.39 -7.16 28.21
C PHE A 646 -5.97 -6.59 26.91
N VAL A 647 -6.34 -5.32 26.90
CA VAL A 647 -6.91 -4.64 25.74
C VAL A 647 -5.84 -4.33 24.70
N ASP A 648 -4.65 -3.91 25.15
CA ASP A 648 -3.49 -3.59 24.33
C ASP A 648 -2.26 -4.37 24.80
N ALA A 649 -1.60 -5.06 23.90
CA ALA A 649 -0.34 -5.75 24.13
C ALA A 649 0.77 -5.10 23.29
N TRP A 650 1.86 -4.66 23.98
CA TRP A 650 2.99 -3.99 23.37
C TRP A 650 4.29 -4.71 23.69
N PHE A 651 5.19 -4.71 22.73
CA PHE A 651 6.61 -4.89 22.99
C PHE A 651 7.41 -3.90 22.13
N ILE A 652 8.21 -3.06 22.79
CA ILE A 652 9.16 -2.18 22.12
C ILE A 652 10.55 -2.60 22.56
N GLY A 653 11.36 -3.05 21.61
CA GLY A 653 12.70 -3.52 21.86
C GLY A 653 13.64 -3.14 20.73
N PHE A 654 14.93 -3.30 21.00
CA PHE A 654 15.95 -2.88 20.06
C PHE A 654 17.22 -3.75 20.19
N SER A 655 17.96 -3.84 19.08
CA SER A 655 19.36 -4.19 18.99
C SER A 655 20.20 -2.91 18.97
N PRO A 656 21.54 -2.98 18.93
CA PRO A 656 22.36 -1.79 18.73
C PRO A 656 21.99 -0.98 17.47
N SER A 657 21.61 -1.64 16.37
CA SER A 657 21.32 -1.00 15.08
C SER A 657 19.84 -0.71 14.83
N ILE A 658 18.92 -1.53 15.32
CA ILE A 658 17.49 -1.48 14.94
C ILE A 658 16.60 -1.41 16.18
N THR A 659 15.66 -0.47 16.18
CA THR A 659 14.54 -0.44 17.14
C THR A 659 13.26 -0.89 16.43
N CYS A 660 12.57 -1.87 17.03
CA CYS A 660 11.30 -2.39 16.54
C CYS A 660 10.24 -2.36 17.64
N GLY A 661 9.06 -1.88 17.29
CA GLY A 661 7.87 -1.94 18.14
C GLY A 661 6.79 -2.80 17.52
N VAL A 662 6.06 -3.52 18.37
CA VAL A 662 4.89 -4.33 18.02
C VAL A 662 3.74 -3.97 18.94
N TRP A 663 2.56 -3.83 18.36
CA TRP A 663 1.28 -3.67 19.06
C TRP A 663 0.25 -4.68 18.54
N LEU A 664 -0.54 -5.23 19.45
CA LEU A 664 -1.71 -6.06 19.17
C LEU A 664 -2.93 -5.57 20.00
N GLY A 665 -4.10 -5.60 19.39
CA GLY A 665 -5.37 -5.21 20.03
C GLY A 665 -6.54 -5.24 19.06
N TYR A 666 -7.74 -5.02 19.59
CA TYR A 666 -8.93 -4.77 18.78
C TYR A 666 -9.16 -3.26 18.60
N ASP A 667 -9.68 -2.85 17.44
CA ASP A 667 -10.03 -1.43 17.20
C ASP A 667 -11.10 -0.92 18.18
N ASN A 668 -12.03 -1.77 18.55
CA ASN A 668 -13.11 -1.47 19.50
C ASN A 668 -12.73 -1.66 20.98
N ARG A 669 -11.42 -1.83 21.27
CA ARG A 669 -10.87 -1.96 22.65
C ARG A 669 -11.43 -3.14 23.44
N GLN A 670 -11.78 -4.23 22.79
CA GLN A 670 -12.06 -5.50 23.46
C GLN A 670 -10.78 -6.12 24.01
N THR A 671 -10.92 -6.99 25.00
CA THR A 671 -9.80 -7.76 25.55
C THR A 671 -9.25 -8.73 24.51
N LEU A 672 -7.93 -8.88 24.48
CA LEU A 672 -7.27 -9.95 23.71
C LEU A 672 -7.48 -11.34 24.33
N GLY A 673 -7.85 -11.40 25.61
CA GLY A 673 -8.06 -12.60 26.39
C GLY A 673 -7.12 -12.71 27.59
N ASP A 674 -7.46 -13.60 28.51
CA ASP A 674 -6.69 -13.81 29.73
C ASP A 674 -5.23 -14.14 29.44
N LYS A 675 -4.32 -13.45 30.14
CA LYS A 675 -2.86 -13.62 30.06
C LYS A 675 -2.21 -13.18 28.74
N GLU A 676 -2.95 -12.56 27.79
CA GLU A 676 -2.38 -12.03 26.56
C GLU A 676 -1.65 -10.68 26.82
N SER A 677 -0.60 -10.77 27.63
CA SER A 677 0.29 -9.66 27.94
C SER A 677 1.22 -9.32 26.79
N GLY A 678 1.91 -8.19 26.86
CA GLY A 678 2.92 -7.80 25.89
C GLY A 678 4.04 -8.86 25.71
N GLY A 679 4.44 -9.53 26.79
CA GLY A 679 5.42 -10.63 26.72
C GLY A 679 4.87 -11.90 26.08
N HIS A 680 3.56 -12.15 26.15
CA HIS A 680 2.95 -13.37 25.64
C HIS A 680 2.35 -13.19 24.25
N ALA A 681 1.80 -12.02 23.95
CA ALA A 681 1.17 -11.71 22.66
C ALA A 681 2.13 -11.00 21.69
N ALA A 682 2.77 -9.89 22.08
CA ALA A 682 3.55 -9.05 21.17
C ALA A 682 5.02 -9.46 21.02
N LEU A 683 5.67 -9.92 22.07
CA LEU A 683 7.07 -10.34 22.06
C LEU A 683 7.39 -11.44 21.03
N PRO A 684 6.56 -12.49 20.84
CA PRO A 684 6.84 -13.51 19.82
C PRO A 684 6.93 -12.94 18.40
N LEU A 685 6.07 -11.99 18.04
CA LEU A 685 6.08 -11.32 16.74
C LEU A 685 7.37 -10.50 16.56
N TRP A 686 7.76 -9.78 17.62
CA TRP A 686 8.99 -9.03 17.63
C TRP A 686 10.22 -9.94 17.46
N ILE A 687 10.26 -11.09 18.13
CA ILE A 687 11.33 -12.10 18.00
C ILE A 687 11.39 -12.64 16.57
N ASP A 688 10.24 -13.01 15.98
CA ASP A 688 10.19 -13.55 14.61
C ASP A 688 10.67 -12.52 13.58
N PHE A 689 10.34 -11.24 13.74
CA PHE A 689 10.87 -10.16 12.91
C PHE A 689 12.38 -9.94 13.14
N MET A 690 12.81 -9.81 14.41
CA MET A 690 14.19 -9.47 14.72
C MET A 690 15.18 -10.56 14.31
N LYS A 691 14.78 -11.83 14.27
CA LYS A 691 15.61 -12.92 13.72
C LYS A 691 16.11 -12.62 12.30
N VAL A 692 15.27 -11.95 11.49
CA VAL A 692 15.65 -11.55 10.14
C VAL A 692 16.40 -10.23 10.17
N ALA A 693 15.91 -9.26 10.94
CA ALA A 693 16.45 -7.90 10.96
C ALA A 693 17.90 -7.79 11.44
N ILE A 694 18.33 -8.67 12.36
CA ILE A 694 19.68 -8.68 12.91
C ILE A 694 20.63 -9.66 12.22
N ALA A 695 20.16 -10.41 11.22
CA ALA A 695 20.95 -11.48 10.60
C ALA A 695 22.26 -10.96 9.98
N ASP A 696 22.23 -9.76 9.43
CA ASP A 696 23.41 -9.12 8.82
C ASP A 696 24.28 -8.34 9.81
N HIS A 697 23.95 -8.35 11.11
CA HIS A 697 24.64 -7.63 12.18
C HIS A 697 25.19 -8.55 13.29
N PRO A 698 25.89 -9.66 12.99
CA PRO A 698 26.20 -10.70 13.99
C PRO A 698 27.11 -10.24 15.13
N ASP A 699 27.94 -9.21 14.93
CA ASP A 699 28.99 -8.76 15.85
C ASP A 699 28.70 -7.39 16.48
N GLU A 700 27.46 -6.90 16.45
CA GLU A 700 27.13 -5.58 17.00
C GLU A 700 27.06 -5.60 18.55
N HIS A 701 27.38 -4.46 19.17
CA HIS A 701 27.34 -4.27 20.62
C HIS A 701 26.80 -2.89 20.96
N PHE A 702 26.08 -2.79 22.07
CA PHE A 702 25.65 -1.49 22.58
C PHE A 702 26.82 -0.60 22.98
N ALA A 703 26.67 0.70 22.80
CA ALA A 703 27.67 1.67 23.23
C ALA A 703 27.92 1.53 24.75
N GLY A 704 29.20 1.37 25.12
CA GLY A 704 29.63 1.17 26.51
C GLY A 704 29.75 -0.29 26.95
N ASP A 705 29.36 -1.27 26.13
CA ASP A 705 29.66 -2.66 26.41
C ASP A 705 31.14 -2.97 26.07
N THR A 706 31.85 -3.64 26.99
CA THR A 706 33.19 -4.15 26.69
C THR A 706 33.07 -5.34 25.73
N LYS A 707 33.80 -5.28 24.59
CA LYS A 707 33.91 -6.45 23.72
C LYS A 707 34.35 -7.65 24.53
N PRO A 708 33.68 -8.83 24.42
CA PRO A 708 34.23 -10.07 25.00
C PRO A 708 35.63 -10.28 24.43
N LEU A 709 36.61 -10.47 25.32
CA LEU A 709 37.95 -10.89 24.88
C LEU A 709 37.79 -12.19 24.08
N PRO A 710 38.41 -12.29 22.86
CA PRO A 710 38.34 -13.52 22.09
C PRO A 710 38.84 -14.67 23.00
N LEU A 711 38.04 -15.73 23.09
CA LEU A 711 38.44 -16.96 23.79
C LEU A 711 39.80 -17.42 23.23
N VAL A 712 40.87 -17.25 24.00
CA VAL A 712 42.15 -17.80 23.67
C VAL A 712 42.03 -19.33 23.74
N THR A 713 41.79 -19.93 22.57
CA THR A 713 41.93 -21.39 22.43
C THR A 713 43.34 -21.75 22.78
N THR A 714 43.59 -22.26 24.00
CA THR A 714 44.83 -22.85 24.40
C THR A 714 45.16 -23.97 23.41
N ALA A 715 46.13 -23.73 22.55
CA ALA A 715 46.70 -24.73 21.67
C ALA A 715 47.06 -25.97 22.52
N LYS A 716 46.46 -27.12 22.22
CA LYS A 716 46.90 -28.42 22.77
C LYS A 716 48.39 -28.59 22.49
N LYS A 717 49.21 -28.63 23.57
CA LYS A 717 50.55 -29.11 23.48
C LYS A 717 50.53 -30.54 22.96
N THR A 718 50.91 -30.73 21.72
CA THR A 718 51.31 -32.02 21.18
C THR A 718 52.63 -32.42 21.86
N THR A 719 52.54 -33.36 22.79
CA THR A 719 53.70 -34.13 23.21
C THR A 719 53.98 -35.16 22.11
N GLY A 720 55.03 -34.94 21.34
CA GLY A 720 55.62 -35.94 20.46
C GLY A 720 56.58 -36.87 21.28
N PRO A 721 56.92 -38.04 20.70
CA PRO A 721 57.46 -39.18 21.41
C PRO A 721 58.87 -38.96 22.01
#